data_f77a1fa9f8c3ef850f4f922049a009a9
#
_entry.id   f77a1fa9f8c3ef850f4f922049a009a9
#
_cell.length_a   1.000
_cell.length_b   1.000
_cell.length_c   1.000
_cell.angle_alpha   90.00
_cell.angle_beta   90.00
_cell.angle_gamma   90.00
#
_symmetry.space_group_name_H-M   'P 1'
#
loop_
_entity.id
_entity.type
_entity.pdbx_description
1 polymer ?
#
loop_
_entity_poly.entity_id
_entity_poly.type
_entity_poly.pdbx_seq_one_letter_code
_entity_poly.pdbx_strand_id
1 'polypeptide(L)'
;VCLEDIARAESHGYPDRLLPKVLLRKAECLLRLGRLQAAADALAGVESKIATEVVTTSPKHQTLLKKLRQLKIEIHEEERYPEPTQEASGDVPRKSEIWEENDSISGASSSLSLNFDRERGRHLVASQDILPGQSLLKEEAFVSVLCPGESLLPQDSSKTAWDTRVTNADLYCHRCLRQLLASVPCQGCSYAKYCSQSCADAAWERYHQTECSLGALLLTLGVFCHVALRTVLLAGFAEVSSLVEQSRSGDEGRHNPEARCKHLSEAPGTRAGIRGIPGCDDDGQYQSSYRAVFNLLPHAEKHSPEHRFLCVLSVVAVCRHLQEAGLEAAVSNQESSEEQSKAETCETTSGGLSPELQTVAEAMLRHVLQLQCNAQAITVMQESGSGDGAVVKKQPVRLATAFFPVLSLLNHSCCPNISVSFSGTAATVRASQPIPSGQEIFHCYGPHRCRMRVAERQQLLRQYFFECRCQACLEESQSDSKSVVAVRNSFCCPSCRAPMQGEDMLCCSSEACATAVSRESLSRRLRDLQQQIEKALDLLRDRKADQAIKMLLKCQTDARSFLSPEHLLMGEMEDHLAQVYATLGKWQEAARHLERSIEVVEKHHGPSSVEIGHELFKLAQILFNGLAVSEALSTIQRAEEILSVHCGPQSTQIQELQEMKTCLSDLPRSVLQRI
;
A
#
# COMPACT_ATOMS: atom_id res chain seq x y z
N VAL A 1 1.57 -16.24 17.03
CA VAL A 1 1.96 -15.26 18.08
C VAL A 1 2.42 -15.99 19.33
N CYS A 2 1.50 -16.61 20.12
CA CYS A 2 1.85 -17.20 21.42
C CYS A 2 2.98 -18.24 21.34
N LEU A 3 3.00 -19.11 20.30
CA LEU A 3 4.06 -20.09 20.11
C LEU A 3 5.41 -19.45 19.78
N GLU A 4 5.41 -18.36 19.01
CA GLU A 4 6.62 -17.59 18.69
C GLU A 4 7.17 -16.87 19.93
N ASP A 5 6.29 -16.27 20.75
CA ASP A 5 6.69 -15.64 22.00
C ASP A 5 7.28 -16.66 22.98
N ILE A 6 6.71 -17.86 23.03
CA ILE A 6 7.23 -18.97 23.84
C ILE A 6 8.61 -19.38 23.35
N ALA A 7 8.79 -19.59 22.03
CA ALA A 7 10.08 -19.95 21.46
C ALA A 7 11.16 -18.88 21.76
N ARG A 8 10.80 -17.60 21.66
CA ARG A 8 11.70 -16.51 22.04
C ARG A 8 12.03 -16.50 23.52
N ALA A 9 11.03 -16.69 24.37
CA ALA A 9 11.27 -16.77 25.82
C ALA A 9 12.23 -17.90 26.17
N GLU A 10 12.05 -19.10 25.55
CA GLU A 10 12.94 -20.25 25.70
C GLU A 10 14.37 -19.94 25.24
N SER A 11 14.53 -19.30 24.06
CA SER A 11 15.85 -18.96 23.51
C SER A 11 16.61 -17.87 24.30
N HIS A 12 15.89 -17.00 25.00
CA HIS A 12 16.47 -15.92 25.82
C HIS A 12 16.64 -16.30 27.30
N GLY A 13 16.64 -17.59 27.65
CA GLY A 13 16.91 -18.07 28.99
C GLY A 13 15.76 -17.82 29.99
N TYR A 14 14.52 -18.10 29.55
CA TYR A 14 13.37 -18.01 30.46
C TYR A 14 13.60 -18.85 31.72
N PRO A 15 13.30 -18.30 32.93
CA PRO A 15 13.64 -18.97 34.17
C PRO A 15 13.04 -20.37 34.31
N ASP A 16 13.87 -21.39 34.55
CA ASP A 16 13.47 -22.80 34.65
C ASP A 16 12.27 -23.04 35.60
N ARG A 17 12.20 -22.34 36.73
CA ARG A 17 11.07 -22.42 37.67
C ARG A 17 9.72 -21.99 37.10
N LEU A 18 9.69 -21.24 36.01
CA LEU A 18 8.46 -20.75 35.38
C LEU A 18 8.17 -21.54 34.09
N LEU A 19 9.12 -22.32 33.58
CA LEU A 19 9.02 -23.07 32.34
C LEU A 19 7.80 -24.00 32.24
N PRO A 20 7.38 -24.71 33.32
CA PRO A 20 6.18 -25.54 33.29
C PRO A 20 4.91 -24.80 32.89
N LYS A 21 4.75 -23.52 33.26
CA LYS A 21 3.59 -22.70 32.83
C LYS A 21 3.62 -22.36 31.36
N VAL A 22 4.79 -22.06 30.83
CA VAL A 22 5.00 -21.73 29.41
C VAL A 22 4.77 -22.95 28.55
N LEU A 23 5.29 -24.12 28.95
CA LEU A 23 5.08 -25.38 28.25
C LEU A 23 3.61 -25.84 28.26
N LEU A 24 2.87 -25.63 29.37
CA LEU A 24 1.42 -25.86 29.38
C LEU A 24 0.68 -24.96 28.41
N ARG A 25 1.04 -23.68 28.31
CA ARG A 25 0.45 -22.76 27.33
C ARG A 25 0.84 -23.16 25.91
N LYS A 26 2.06 -23.63 25.70
CA LYS A 26 2.53 -24.18 24.42
C LYS A 26 1.67 -25.36 23.98
N ALA A 27 1.44 -26.31 24.88
CA ALA A 27 0.60 -27.48 24.62
C ALA A 27 -0.85 -27.08 24.29
N GLU A 28 -1.43 -26.17 25.03
CA GLU A 28 -2.77 -25.65 24.77
C GLU A 28 -2.89 -24.97 23.39
N CYS A 29 -1.91 -24.17 23.00
CA CYS A 29 -1.87 -23.57 21.67
C CYS A 29 -1.70 -24.61 20.56
N LEU A 30 -0.84 -25.60 20.76
CA LEU A 30 -0.61 -26.68 19.78
C LEU A 30 -1.84 -27.57 19.62
N LEU A 31 -2.54 -27.88 20.73
CA LEU A 31 -3.80 -28.63 20.71
C LEU A 31 -4.85 -27.92 19.87
N ARG A 32 -5.06 -26.62 20.12
CA ARG A 32 -6.01 -25.79 19.34
C ARG A 32 -5.63 -25.63 17.84
N LEU A 33 -4.38 -25.90 17.49
CA LEU A 33 -3.90 -25.91 16.10
C LEU A 33 -3.93 -27.32 15.49
N GLY A 34 -4.52 -28.32 16.17
CA GLY A 34 -4.58 -29.71 15.72
C GLY A 34 -3.21 -30.44 15.68
N ARG A 35 -2.17 -29.85 16.32
CA ARG A 35 -0.82 -30.41 16.33
C ARG A 35 -0.64 -31.33 17.55
N LEU A 36 -1.36 -32.48 17.56
CA LEU A 36 -1.53 -33.32 18.71
C LEU A 36 -0.19 -33.89 19.24
N GLN A 37 0.69 -34.40 18.35
CA GLN A 37 2.00 -34.94 18.75
C GLN A 37 2.87 -33.87 19.42
N ALA A 38 2.96 -32.67 18.81
CA ALA A 38 3.75 -31.56 19.38
C ALA A 38 3.17 -31.09 20.71
N ALA A 39 1.84 -31.12 20.90
CA ALA A 39 1.19 -30.83 22.15
C ALA A 39 1.54 -31.87 23.23
N ALA A 40 1.54 -33.17 22.90
CA ALA A 40 1.95 -34.27 23.77
C ALA A 40 3.42 -34.12 24.20
N ASP A 41 4.32 -33.79 23.25
CA ASP A 41 5.75 -33.57 23.55
C ASP A 41 5.95 -32.36 24.52
N ALA A 42 5.20 -31.29 24.33
CA ALA A 42 5.24 -30.17 25.25
C ALA A 42 4.75 -30.54 26.67
N LEU A 43 3.72 -31.41 26.78
CA LEU A 43 3.23 -31.90 28.08
C LEU A 43 4.24 -32.86 28.76
N ALA A 44 4.94 -33.68 27.98
CA ALA A 44 6.02 -34.49 28.51
C ALA A 44 7.17 -33.65 29.08
N GLY A 45 7.49 -32.53 28.42
CA GLY A 45 8.43 -31.54 28.95
C GLY A 45 7.97 -30.94 30.27
N VAL A 46 6.66 -30.68 30.47
CA VAL A 46 6.10 -30.20 31.75
C VAL A 46 6.30 -31.25 32.85
N GLU A 47 6.02 -32.55 32.56
CA GLU A 47 6.17 -33.61 33.53
C GLU A 47 7.62 -33.79 33.98
N SER A 48 8.56 -33.75 33.04
CA SER A 48 9.99 -33.84 33.32
C SER A 48 10.45 -32.74 34.29
N LYS A 49 9.97 -31.51 34.07
CA LYS A 49 10.34 -30.37 34.92
C LYS A 49 9.65 -30.36 36.30
N ILE A 50 8.42 -30.86 36.37
CA ILE A 50 7.70 -31.00 37.65
C ILE A 50 8.30 -32.15 38.50
N ALA A 51 8.75 -33.22 37.87
CA ALA A 51 9.37 -34.34 38.55
C ALA A 51 10.72 -33.99 39.21
N THR A 52 11.40 -32.96 38.74
CA THR A 52 12.67 -32.48 39.28
C THR A 52 12.49 -31.46 40.45
N GLU A 53 11.31 -30.90 40.62
CA GLU A 53 11.02 -29.99 41.75
C GLU A 53 10.61 -30.78 42.99
N VAL A 54 11.25 -30.50 44.11
CA VAL A 54 10.87 -31.05 45.44
C VAL A 54 9.39 -30.83 45.65
N VAL A 55 8.62 -31.87 45.96
CA VAL A 55 7.16 -31.87 46.15
C VAL A 55 6.72 -30.73 47.09
N THR A 56 6.31 -29.62 46.49
CA THR A 56 5.72 -28.53 47.25
C THR A 56 4.19 -28.63 47.15
N THR A 57 3.53 -28.74 48.29
CA THR A 57 2.06 -28.78 48.44
C THR A 57 1.40 -27.40 48.18
N SER A 58 2.02 -26.55 47.35
CA SER A 58 1.50 -25.20 47.03
C SER A 58 0.22 -25.28 46.19
N PRO A 59 -0.80 -24.44 46.48
CA PRO A 59 -2.03 -24.36 45.70
C PRO A 59 -1.77 -24.11 44.19
N LYS A 60 -0.70 -23.39 43.85
CA LYS A 60 -0.27 -23.10 42.47
C LYS A 60 0.21 -24.38 41.76
N HIS A 61 0.90 -25.27 42.47
CA HIS A 61 1.37 -26.55 41.98
C HIS A 61 0.20 -27.50 41.65
N GLN A 62 -0.81 -27.55 42.56
CA GLN A 62 -2.03 -28.34 42.34
C GLN A 62 -2.82 -27.88 41.10
N THR A 63 -2.89 -26.54 40.88
CA THR A 63 -3.54 -25.98 39.71
C THR A 63 -2.82 -26.37 38.40
N LEU A 64 -1.49 -26.37 38.40
CA LEU A 64 -0.67 -26.82 37.26
C LEU A 64 -0.90 -28.30 36.95
N LEU A 65 -0.90 -29.16 37.98
CA LEU A 65 -1.16 -30.60 37.80
C LEU A 65 -2.58 -30.90 37.31
N LYS A 66 -3.57 -30.11 37.75
CA LYS A 66 -4.95 -30.22 37.29
C LYS A 66 -5.04 -29.89 35.81
N LYS A 67 -4.43 -28.77 35.37
CA LYS A 67 -4.41 -28.34 33.95
C LYS A 67 -3.65 -29.33 33.08
N LEU A 68 -2.53 -29.87 33.52
CA LEU A 68 -1.78 -30.91 32.84
C LEU A 68 -2.63 -32.16 32.55
N ARG A 69 -3.34 -32.67 33.57
CA ARG A 69 -4.23 -33.82 33.45
C ARG A 69 -5.38 -33.55 32.47
N GLN A 70 -5.96 -32.37 32.53
CA GLN A 70 -7.05 -31.97 31.65
C GLN A 70 -6.60 -31.94 30.19
N LEU A 71 -5.47 -31.30 29.86
CA LEU A 71 -4.95 -31.24 28.50
C LEU A 71 -4.56 -32.63 27.95
N LYS A 72 -4.09 -33.52 28.81
CA LYS A 72 -3.82 -34.94 28.40
C LYS A 72 -5.10 -35.69 28.03
N ILE A 73 -6.19 -35.45 28.75
CA ILE A 73 -7.49 -36.04 28.45
C ILE A 73 -7.99 -35.48 27.11
N GLU A 74 -7.91 -34.18 26.91
CA GLU A 74 -8.33 -33.52 25.67
C GLU A 74 -7.55 -34.04 24.45
N ILE A 75 -6.23 -34.19 24.55
CA ILE A 75 -5.41 -34.83 23.47
C ILE A 75 -5.88 -36.24 23.18
N HIS A 76 -6.12 -37.04 24.21
CA HIS A 76 -6.52 -38.43 24.04
C HIS A 76 -7.95 -38.57 23.47
N GLU A 77 -8.82 -37.61 23.78
CA GLU A 77 -10.18 -37.55 23.22
C GLU A 77 -10.14 -37.16 21.74
N GLU A 78 -9.32 -36.19 21.34
CA GLU A 78 -9.15 -35.78 19.95
C GLU A 78 -8.41 -36.87 19.11
N GLU A 79 -7.49 -37.66 19.70
CA GLU A 79 -6.90 -38.81 19.05
C GLU A 79 -7.93 -39.95 18.78
N ARG A 80 -8.94 -40.08 19.65
CA ARG A 80 -9.99 -41.10 19.53
C ARG A 80 -11.10 -40.73 18.55
N TYR A 81 -11.45 -39.47 18.49
CA TYR A 81 -12.49 -38.90 17.62
C TYR A 81 -11.91 -37.69 16.89
N PRO A 82 -11.07 -37.90 15.86
CA PRO A 82 -10.61 -36.81 15.06
C PRO A 82 -11.85 -36.16 14.44
N GLU A 83 -12.22 -34.96 14.89
CA GLU A 83 -13.08 -34.11 14.08
C GLU A 83 -12.44 -34.02 12.70
N PRO A 84 -13.22 -34.07 11.59
CA PRO A 84 -12.66 -33.87 10.27
C PRO A 84 -11.91 -32.54 10.34
N THR A 85 -10.62 -32.60 10.37
CA THR A 85 -9.73 -31.46 10.34
C THR A 85 -10.21 -30.61 9.18
N GLN A 86 -10.85 -29.47 9.47
CA GLN A 86 -10.70 -28.34 8.62
C GLN A 86 -9.19 -28.17 8.55
N GLU A 87 -8.61 -28.69 7.47
CA GLU A 87 -7.24 -28.39 7.11
C GLU A 87 -7.12 -26.90 7.29
N ALA A 88 -6.44 -26.52 8.38
CA ALA A 88 -5.96 -25.16 8.52
C ALA A 88 -5.40 -24.86 7.14
N SER A 89 -5.96 -23.89 6.44
CA SER A 89 -5.57 -23.53 5.10
C SER A 89 -4.06 -23.34 5.06
N GLY A 90 -3.38 -24.47 5.10
CA GLY A 90 -2.04 -24.62 4.61
C GLY A 90 -2.18 -24.22 3.16
N ASP A 91 -1.42 -23.27 2.68
CA ASP A 91 -1.33 -22.78 1.32
C ASP A 91 -1.99 -23.79 0.36
N VAL A 92 -3.31 -23.62 0.12
CA VAL A 92 -3.95 -24.25 -1.03
C VAL A 92 -3.04 -23.77 -2.15
N PRO A 93 -2.40 -24.67 -2.90
CA PRO A 93 -1.51 -24.26 -3.96
C PRO A 93 -2.35 -23.30 -4.80
N ARG A 94 -2.06 -22.01 -4.63
CA ARG A 94 -2.72 -20.92 -5.34
C ARG A 94 -2.69 -21.38 -6.78
N LYS A 95 -3.87 -21.68 -7.38
CA LYS A 95 -3.93 -21.88 -8.82
C LYS A 95 -3.25 -20.65 -9.38
N SER A 96 -1.98 -20.80 -9.74
CA SER A 96 -1.23 -19.72 -10.38
C SER A 96 -2.09 -19.34 -11.57
N GLU A 97 -2.47 -18.07 -11.65
CA GLU A 97 -3.04 -17.55 -12.89
C GLU A 97 -2.04 -17.95 -13.96
N ILE A 98 -2.41 -18.95 -14.77
CA ILE A 98 -1.58 -19.44 -15.86
C ILE A 98 -1.64 -18.34 -16.91
N TRP A 99 -0.57 -17.59 -17.00
CA TRP A 99 -0.34 -16.65 -18.08
C TRP A 99 0.96 -17.03 -18.77
N GLU A 100 1.05 -16.77 -20.06
CA GLU A 100 2.31 -16.93 -20.78
C GLU A 100 3.24 -15.78 -20.41
N GLU A 101 4.43 -16.10 -19.90
CA GLU A 101 5.44 -15.10 -19.53
C GLU A 101 6.06 -14.47 -20.78
N ASN A 102 6.46 -13.22 -20.65
CA ASN A 102 7.13 -12.46 -21.68
C ASN A 102 8.63 -12.80 -21.72
N ASP A 103 9.14 -13.17 -22.88
CA ASP A 103 10.56 -13.54 -23.04
C ASP A 103 11.53 -12.36 -22.87
N SER A 104 11.04 -11.12 -22.95
CA SER A 104 11.87 -9.91 -22.97
C SER A 104 11.66 -8.99 -21.76
N ILE A 105 10.58 -9.19 -20.98
CA ILE A 105 10.21 -8.34 -19.87
C ILE A 105 9.89 -9.21 -18.67
N SER A 106 10.73 -9.18 -17.65
CA SER A 106 10.55 -10.01 -16.45
C SER A 106 9.22 -9.73 -15.75
N GLY A 107 8.50 -10.80 -15.40
CA GLY A 107 7.23 -10.74 -14.69
C GLY A 107 6.07 -10.16 -15.49
N ALA A 108 6.25 -9.87 -16.77
CA ALA A 108 5.20 -9.39 -17.67
C ALA A 108 4.52 -10.54 -18.44
N SER A 109 3.30 -10.31 -18.89
CA SER A 109 2.58 -11.21 -19.79
C SER A 109 3.11 -11.12 -21.21
N SER A 110 3.07 -12.23 -21.97
CA SER A 110 3.36 -12.28 -23.42
C SER A 110 2.49 -11.32 -24.26
N SER A 111 1.36 -10.87 -23.68
CA SER A 111 0.49 -9.86 -24.30
C SER A 111 1.04 -8.44 -24.31
N LEU A 112 2.23 -8.21 -23.72
CA LEU A 112 2.88 -6.90 -23.66
C LEU A 112 4.14 -6.86 -24.52
N SER A 113 4.45 -5.69 -25.07
CA SER A 113 5.72 -5.38 -25.73
C SER A 113 6.31 -4.08 -25.22
N LEU A 114 7.65 -4.03 -25.08
CA LEU A 114 8.39 -2.84 -24.73
C LEU A 114 8.71 -2.03 -25.98
N ASN A 115 8.26 -0.78 -26.01
CA ASN A 115 8.52 0.16 -27.07
C ASN A 115 9.28 1.38 -26.54
N PHE A 116 9.96 2.07 -27.45
CA PHE A 116 10.65 3.32 -27.17
C PHE A 116 10.46 4.31 -28.31
N ASP A 117 10.05 5.53 -27.98
CA ASP A 117 10.09 6.65 -28.90
C ASP A 117 10.54 7.95 -28.19
N ARG A 118 10.77 9.02 -28.95
CA ARG A 118 11.27 10.28 -28.40
C ARG A 118 10.25 11.08 -27.60
N GLU A 119 8.98 10.90 -27.89
CA GLU A 119 7.91 11.68 -27.29
C GLU A 119 7.47 11.05 -25.94
N ARG A 120 7.31 9.72 -25.96
CA ARG A 120 6.79 8.95 -24.80
C ARG A 120 7.87 8.27 -23.98
N GLY A 121 9.10 8.18 -24.50
CA GLY A 121 10.17 7.40 -23.89
C GLY A 121 9.88 5.89 -23.94
N ARG A 122 10.35 5.17 -22.94
CA ARG A 122 10.04 3.74 -22.74
C ARG A 122 8.60 3.58 -22.32
N HIS A 123 7.88 2.68 -22.96
CA HIS A 123 6.48 2.41 -22.63
C HIS A 123 6.06 1.00 -23.04
N LEU A 124 4.99 0.50 -22.42
CA LEU A 124 4.42 -0.81 -22.71
C LEU A 124 3.20 -0.68 -23.60
N VAL A 125 3.10 -1.57 -24.58
CA VAL A 125 2.02 -1.62 -25.58
C VAL A 125 1.44 -3.03 -25.59
N ALA A 126 0.12 -3.15 -25.79
CA ALA A 126 -0.55 -4.43 -25.99
C ALA A 126 -0.13 -5.05 -27.34
N SER A 127 0.42 -6.26 -27.31
CA SER A 127 0.78 -7.04 -28.53
C SER A 127 -0.41 -7.79 -29.12
N GLN A 128 -1.49 -7.95 -28.35
CA GLN A 128 -2.76 -8.59 -28.71
C GLN A 128 -3.90 -7.94 -27.93
N ASP A 129 -5.14 -8.27 -28.26
CA ASP A 129 -6.30 -7.78 -27.51
C ASP A 129 -6.29 -8.34 -26.09
N ILE A 130 -6.52 -7.46 -25.10
CA ILE A 130 -6.51 -7.78 -23.66
C ILE A 130 -7.89 -7.55 -23.10
N LEU A 131 -8.40 -8.52 -22.33
CA LEU A 131 -9.70 -8.45 -21.67
C LEU A 131 -9.59 -7.88 -20.26
N PRO A 132 -10.65 -7.24 -19.74
CA PRO A 132 -10.70 -6.79 -18.35
C PRO A 132 -10.44 -7.94 -17.37
N GLY A 133 -9.69 -7.65 -16.29
CA GLY A 133 -9.30 -8.62 -15.28
C GLY A 133 -8.06 -9.45 -15.60
N GLN A 134 -7.58 -9.46 -16.85
CA GLN A 134 -6.34 -10.15 -17.18
C GLN A 134 -5.15 -9.53 -16.44
N SER A 135 -4.33 -10.40 -15.84
CA SER A 135 -3.07 -10.00 -15.22
C SER A 135 -2.03 -9.69 -16.30
N LEU A 136 -1.38 -8.53 -16.21
CA LEU A 136 -0.43 -8.02 -17.18
C LEU A 136 1.00 -8.02 -16.68
N LEU A 137 1.19 -7.77 -15.37
CA LEU A 137 2.50 -7.66 -14.75
C LEU A 137 2.41 -8.10 -13.29
N LYS A 138 3.41 -8.87 -12.84
CA LYS A 138 3.69 -9.17 -11.43
C LYS A 138 5.15 -8.86 -11.16
N GLU A 139 5.42 -7.94 -10.25
CA GLU A 139 6.76 -7.49 -9.97
C GLU A 139 6.98 -7.35 -8.47
N GLU A 140 8.08 -7.94 -7.95
CA GLU A 140 8.58 -7.64 -6.62
C GLU A 140 9.37 -6.34 -6.66
N ALA A 141 9.18 -5.49 -5.65
CA ALA A 141 9.94 -4.26 -5.53
C ALA A 141 11.44 -4.56 -5.50
N PHE A 142 12.23 -3.88 -6.34
CA PHE A 142 13.69 -3.93 -6.23
C PHE A 142 14.13 -3.46 -4.84
N VAL A 143 13.51 -2.39 -4.36
CA VAL A 143 13.71 -1.83 -3.03
C VAL A 143 12.40 -1.27 -2.51
N SER A 144 12.15 -1.42 -1.22
CA SER A 144 11.04 -0.76 -0.53
C SER A 144 11.46 -0.28 0.84
N VAL A 145 10.96 0.87 1.25
CA VAL A 145 11.16 1.44 2.59
C VAL A 145 9.81 1.82 3.16
N LEU A 146 9.53 1.30 4.34
CA LEU A 146 8.31 1.60 5.09
C LEU A 146 8.26 3.09 5.43
N CYS A 147 7.15 3.75 5.11
CA CYS A 147 6.90 5.12 5.54
C CYS A 147 6.40 5.10 6.99
N PRO A 148 6.97 5.91 7.89
CA PRO A 148 6.51 5.94 9.29
C PRO A 148 5.00 6.20 9.41
N GLY A 149 4.45 6.97 8.49
CA GLY A 149 3.04 7.36 8.51
C GLY A 149 2.76 8.47 9.53
N GLU A 150 1.55 9.03 9.46
CA GLU A 150 1.01 9.90 10.50
C GLU A 150 0.51 9.04 11.67
N SER A 151 0.37 9.65 12.86
CA SER A 151 -0.18 8.95 14.01
C SER A 151 -1.58 8.42 13.70
N LEU A 152 -1.80 7.13 13.91
CA LEU A 152 -3.08 6.45 13.68
C LEU A 152 -4.09 6.67 14.82
N LEU A 153 -3.63 7.26 15.95
CA LEU A 153 -4.49 7.57 17.08
C LEU A 153 -5.00 9.01 16.99
N PRO A 154 -6.27 9.26 17.31
CA PRO A 154 -6.82 10.60 17.40
C PRO A 154 -5.98 11.46 18.35
N GLN A 155 -5.71 12.70 17.97
CA GLN A 155 -5.09 13.67 18.89
C GLN A 155 -6.11 14.05 19.95
N ASP A 156 -6.04 13.39 21.09
CA ASP A 156 -6.74 13.86 22.30
C ASP A 156 -5.90 14.98 22.91
N SER A 157 -6.36 16.21 22.75
CA SER A 157 -5.69 17.43 23.22
C SER A 157 -5.54 17.51 24.74
N SER A 158 -6.01 16.52 25.48
CA SER A 158 -5.99 16.47 26.95
C SER A 158 -4.89 15.60 27.57
N LYS A 159 -4.09 14.87 26.78
CA LYS A 159 -3.07 13.95 27.30
C LYS A 159 -1.66 14.48 27.15
N THR A 160 -0.89 14.31 28.19
CA THR A 160 0.50 14.73 28.37
C THR A 160 1.45 14.15 27.31
N ALA A 161 2.56 14.85 27.04
CA ALA A 161 3.56 14.66 25.98
C ALA A 161 4.25 13.27 25.86
N TRP A 162 3.77 12.23 26.55
CA TRP A 162 4.32 10.87 26.58
C TRP A 162 3.41 9.83 25.92
N ASP A 163 2.35 10.25 25.21
CA ASP A 163 1.47 9.33 24.50
C ASP A 163 2.23 8.77 23.28
N THR A 164 2.61 7.49 23.36
CA THR A 164 3.28 6.75 22.30
C THR A 164 2.35 6.66 21.10
N ARG A 165 2.60 7.46 20.08
CA ARG A 165 1.84 7.43 18.83
C ARG A 165 2.17 6.16 18.07
N VAL A 166 1.19 5.29 17.89
CA VAL A 166 1.33 4.10 17.03
C VAL A 166 1.34 4.55 15.58
N THR A 167 2.36 4.17 14.84
CA THR A 167 2.57 4.51 13.43
C THR A 167 2.65 3.25 12.58
N ASN A 168 2.72 3.39 11.26
CA ASN A 168 2.96 2.26 10.36
C ASN A 168 4.22 1.48 10.72
N ALA A 169 5.26 2.17 11.23
CA ALA A 169 6.50 1.54 11.68
C ALA A 169 6.30 0.56 12.85
N ASP A 170 5.21 0.70 13.60
CA ASP A 170 4.86 -0.19 14.71
C ASP A 170 4.00 -1.37 14.27
N LEU A 171 3.25 -1.22 13.17
CA LEU A 171 2.23 -2.17 12.74
C LEU A 171 2.65 -3.07 11.59
N TYR A 172 3.73 -2.73 10.87
CA TYR A 172 4.13 -3.47 9.67
C TYR A 172 5.60 -3.90 9.71
N CYS A 173 5.88 -5.05 9.11
CA CYS A 173 7.23 -5.58 8.98
C CYS A 173 8.09 -4.69 8.08
N HIS A 174 9.26 -4.25 8.57
CA HIS A 174 10.17 -3.36 7.84
C HIS A 174 10.83 -4.00 6.62
N ARG A 175 10.67 -5.34 6.43
CA ARG A 175 11.18 -6.05 5.26
C ARG A 175 10.09 -6.41 4.26
N CYS A 176 9.07 -7.16 4.68
CA CYS A 176 8.05 -7.72 3.78
C CYS A 176 6.73 -6.96 3.79
N LEU A 177 6.62 -5.87 4.57
CA LEU A 177 5.44 -5.01 4.69
C LEU A 177 4.16 -5.74 5.17
N ARG A 178 4.28 -6.97 5.67
CA ARG A 178 3.16 -7.71 6.26
C ARG A 178 2.79 -7.08 7.60
N GLN A 179 1.51 -7.03 7.90
CA GLN A 179 1.02 -6.55 9.20
C GLN A 179 1.57 -7.41 10.34
N LEU A 180 2.00 -6.76 11.40
CA LEU A 180 2.58 -7.41 12.57
C LEU A 180 1.48 -7.81 13.56
N LEU A 181 1.36 -9.09 13.83
CA LEU A 181 0.59 -9.62 14.96
C LEU A 181 1.46 -9.70 16.23
N ALA A 182 2.73 -10.07 16.03
CA ALA A 182 3.78 -9.98 17.05
C ALA A 182 5.08 -9.59 16.35
N SER A 183 5.79 -8.62 16.88
CA SER A 183 7.01 -8.11 16.26
C SER A 183 8.27 -8.78 16.81
N VAL A 184 9.23 -9.04 15.92
CA VAL A 184 10.63 -9.29 16.28
C VAL A 184 11.37 -7.97 16.15
N PRO A 185 11.73 -7.29 17.24
CA PRO A 185 12.46 -6.03 17.17
C PRO A 185 13.92 -6.29 16.78
N CYS A 186 14.54 -5.31 16.09
CA CYS A 186 15.98 -5.30 15.95
C CYS A 186 16.64 -5.13 17.32
N GLN A 187 17.72 -5.89 17.56
CA GLN A 187 18.45 -5.81 18.84
C GLN A 187 19.38 -4.59 18.92
N GLY A 188 19.81 -4.05 17.78
CA GLY A 188 20.69 -2.90 17.70
C GLY A 188 19.97 -1.54 17.71
N CYS A 189 18.70 -1.51 17.27
CA CYS A 189 17.89 -0.29 17.29
C CYS A 189 16.45 -0.60 17.75
N SER A 190 15.77 0.40 18.30
CA SER A 190 14.38 0.25 18.73
C SER A 190 13.34 0.54 17.63
N TYR A 191 13.80 0.92 16.45
CA TYR A 191 12.94 1.35 15.33
C TYR A 191 12.47 0.20 14.46
N ALA A 192 13.39 -0.65 13.98
CA ALA A 192 13.08 -1.70 13.03
C ALA A 192 12.40 -2.89 13.69
N LYS A 193 11.25 -3.32 13.12
CA LYS A 193 10.42 -4.44 13.59
C LYS A 193 10.11 -5.37 12.42
N TYR A 194 10.11 -6.67 12.70
CA TYR A 194 9.94 -7.71 11.68
C TYR A 194 8.85 -8.70 12.09
N CYS A 195 8.25 -9.39 11.11
CA CYS A 195 7.19 -10.37 11.39
C CYS A 195 7.74 -11.73 11.86
N SER A 196 9.03 -11.99 11.61
CA SER A 196 9.70 -13.24 11.98
C SER A 196 11.21 -13.03 12.11
N GLN A 197 11.90 -13.99 12.74
CA GLN A 197 13.35 -13.98 12.82
C GLN A 197 13.99 -14.04 11.42
N SER A 198 13.45 -14.85 10.51
CA SER A 198 13.97 -14.93 9.13
C SER A 198 13.87 -13.59 8.36
N CYS A 199 12.84 -12.79 8.63
CA CYS A 199 12.77 -11.43 8.09
C CYS A 199 13.81 -10.49 8.71
N ALA A 200 14.08 -10.63 10.01
CA ALA A 200 15.10 -9.85 10.69
C ALA A 200 16.51 -10.21 10.19
N ASP A 201 16.83 -11.50 10.10
CA ASP A 201 18.13 -12.00 9.64
C ASP A 201 18.40 -11.57 8.19
N ALA A 202 17.44 -11.80 7.29
CA ALA A 202 17.57 -11.41 5.89
C ALA A 202 17.63 -9.89 5.67
N ALA A 203 17.02 -9.08 6.54
CA ALA A 203 17.19 -7.62 6.50
C ALA A 203 18.57 -7.22 7.01
N TRP A 204 19.05 -7.87 8.07
CA TRP A 204 20.36 -7.63 8.65
C TRP A 204 21.49 -7.89 7.65
N GLU A 205 21.50 -9.06 7.03
CA GLU A 205 22.51 -9.44 6.04
C GLU A 205 22.56 -8.52 4.84
N ARG A 206 21.39 -8.04 4.37
CA ARG A 206 21.33 -7.35 3.08
C ARG A 206 21.47 -5.84 3.18
N TYR A 207 21.03 -5.20 4.28
CA TYR A 207 21.04 -3.74 4.39
C TYR A 207 20.92 -3.19 5.81
N HIS A 208 20.20 -3.84 6.72
CA HIS A 208 19.86 -3.22 8.00
C HIS A 208 21.08 -3.08 8.93
N GLN A 209 22.07 -3.94 8.81
CA GLN A 209 23.33 -3.80 9.57
C GLN A 209 23.94 -2.39 9.38
N THR A 210 23.96 -1.90 8.15
CA THR A 210 24.42 -0.54 7.81
C THR A 210 23.42 0.53 8.23
N GLU A 211 22.11 0.31 8.00
CA GLU A 211 21.05 1.27 8.33
C GLU A 211 20.80 1.42 9.83
N CYS A 212 21.16 0.43 10.64
CA CYS A 212 20.78 0.34 12.06
C CYS A 212 21.26 1.55 12.87
N SER A 213 22.49 2.01 12.66
CA SER A 213 23.04 3.19 13.31
C SER A 213 22.54 4.51 12.73
N LEU A 214 22.04 4.48 11.49
CA LEU A 214 21.59 5.65 10.73
C LEU A 214 20.10 6.00 10.97
N GLY A 215 19.35 5.22 11.74
CA GLY A 215 17.90 5.32 11.83
C GLY A 215 17.36 6.73 12.08
N ALA A 216 17.91 7.45 13.06
CA ALA A 216 17.50 8.82 13.38
C ALA A 216 17.80 9.80 12.25
N LEU A 217 18.97 9.66 11.60
CA LEU A 217 19.37 10.49 10.47
C LEU A 217 18.44 10.26 9.27
N LEU A 218 18.18 8.99 8.92
CA LEU A 218 17.33 8.62 7.80
C LEU A 218 15.87 9.07 7.98
N LEU A 219 15.36 9.04 9.22
CA LEU A 219 14.04 9.58 9.53
C LEU A 219 14.00 11.10 9.34
N THR A 220 15.07 11.81 9.68
CA THR A 220 15.17 13.26 9.53
C THR A 220 15.32 13.68 8.06
N LEU A 221 16.14 12.95 7.29
CA LEU A 221 16.40 13.26 5.87
C LEU A 221 15.24 12.81 4.94
N GLY A 222 14.37 11.95 5.44
CA GLY A 222 13.17 11.50 4.74
C GLY A 222 13.35 10.22 3.92
N VAL A 223 12.21 9.68 3.49
CA VAL A 223 12.12 8.36 2.88
C VAL A 223 12.91 8.22 1.56
N PHE A 224 13.06 9.27 0.77
CA PHE A 224 13.79 9.19 -0.50
C PHE A 224 15.28 8.94 -0.29
N CYS A 225 15.89 9.60 0.71
CA CYS A 225 17.27 9.36 1.06
C CYS A 225 17.48 7.93 1.59
N HIS A 226 16.53 7.42 2.37
CA HIS A 226 16.57 6.04 2.86
C HIS A 226 16.42 5.01 1.73
N VAL A 227 15.47 5.22 0.80
CA VAL A 227 15.33 4.35 -0.39
C VAL A 227 16.61 4.36 -1.22
N ALA A 228 17.21 5.53 -1.45
CA ALA A 228 18.44 5.66 -2.23
C ALA A 228 19.61 4.89 -1.59
N LEU A 229 19.81 5.01 -0.28
CA LEU A 229 20.82 4.23 0.45
C LEU A 229 20.57 2.73 0.31
N ARG A 230 19.34 2.27 0.61
CA ARG A 230 18.98 0.85 0.52
C ARG A 230 19.12 0.30 -0.88
N THR A 231 18.87 1.12 -1.92
CA THR A 231 19.06 0.75 -3.32
C THR A 231 20.52 0.40 -3.59
N VAL A 232 21.45 1.24 -3.14
CA VAL A 232 22.89 1.00 -3.28
C VAL A 232 23.34 -0.24 -2.49
N LEU A 233 22.87 -0.41 -1.25
CA LEU A 233 23.20 -1.58 -0.42
C LEU A 233 22.72 -2.89 -1.06
N LEU A 234 21.51 -2.90 -1.63
CA LEU A 234 20.94 -4.08 -2.29
C LEU A 234 21.61 -4.42 -3.61
N ALA A 235 22.08 -3.41 -4.34
CA ALA A 235 22.84 -3.59 -5.59
C ALA A 235 24.24 -4.18 -5.34
N GLY A 236 24.88 -3.74 -4.26
CA GLY A 236 26.28 -4.05 -3.98
C GLY A 236 27.26 -3.13 -4.71
N PHE A 237 28.41 -2.88 -4.07
CA PHE A 237 29.36 -1.88 -4.54
C PHE A 237 29.92 -2.15 -5.94
N ALA A 238 30.18 -3.40 -6.29
CA ALA A 238 30.77 -3.77 -7.59
C ALA A 238 29.86 -3.36 -8.76
N GLU A 239 28.56 -3.61 -8.66
CA GLU A 239 27.59 -3.25 -9.71
C GLU A 239 27.38 -1.72 -9.74
N VAL A 240 27.31 -1.08 -8.57
CA VAL A 240 27.21 0.38 -8.44
C VAL A 240 28.41 1.07 -9.09
N SER A 241 29.65 0.65 -8.74
CA SER A 241 30.89 1.23 -9.27
C SER A 241 30.97 1.08 -10.79
N SER A 242 30.66 -0.12 -11.30
CA SER A 242 30.65 -0.37 -12.74
C SER A 242 29.73 0.58 -13.51
N LEU A 243 28.48 0.78 -13.03
CA LEU A 243 27.52 1.65 -13.72
C LEU A 243 27.85 3.14 -13.56
N VAL A 244 28.36 3.55 -12.41
CA VAL A 244 28.82 4.93 -12.17
C VAL A 244 30.02 5.24 -13.07
N GLU A 245 31.03 4.36 -13.18
CA GLU A 245 32.19 4.52 -14.05
C GLU A 245 31.78 4.58 -15.53
N GLN A 246 30.86 3.71 -15.97
CA GLN A 246 30.29 3.77 -17.32
C GLN A 246 29.57 5.10 -17.59
N SER A 247 28.92 5.68 -16.56
CA SER A 247 28.30 7.00 -16.68
C SER A 247 29.31 8.14 -16.75
N ARG A 248 30.44 8.04 -16.04
CA ARG A 248 31.55 9.05 -16.04
C ARG A 248 32.42 9.01 -17.29
N SER A 249 32.67 7.83 -17.82
CA SER A 249 33.58 7.62 -18.94
C SER A 249 33.10 8.23 -20.25
N GLY A 250 31.94 8.89 -20.24
CA GLY A 250 31.51 9.83 -21.27
C GLY A 250 31.61 9.27 -22.69
N ASP A 251 31.20 8.05 -22.89
CA ASP A 251 30.81 7.64 -24.22
C ASP A 251 29.49 8.38 -24.53
N GLU A 252 29.60 9.72 -24.71
CA GLU A 252 28.50 10.66 -24.93
C GLU A 252 27.59 10.22 -26.09
N GLY A 253 28.08 9.31 -26.95
CA GLY A 253 27.32 8.65 -27.99
C GLY A 253 26.45 7.48 -27.52
N ARG A 254 26.74 6.83 -26.38
CA ARG A 254 26.01 5.63 -25.91
C ARG A 254 24.95 5.90 -24.81
N HIS A 255 25.09 6.96 -24.03
CA HIS A 255 24.18 7.24 -22.92
C HIS A 255 23.30 8.47 -23.09
N ASN A 256 23.44 9.23 -24.17
CA ASN A 256 22.41 10.20 -24.54
C ASN A 256 21.25 9.45 -25.23
N PRO A 257 20.06 9.34 -24.57
CA PRO A 257 18.89 8.69 -25.18
C PRO A 257 18.55 9.30 -26.55
N GLU A 258 18.81 10.59 -26.73
CA GLU A 258 18.57 11.31 -27.98
C GLU A 258 19.59 10.96 -29.10
N ALA A 259 20.85 10.67 -28.76
CA ALA A 259 21.85 10.29 -29.73
C ALA A 259 21.71 8.83 -30.21
N ARG A 260 21.30 7.93 -29.33
CA ARG A 260 21.08 6.51 -29.62
C ARG A 260 19.88 6.26 -30.51
N CYS A 261 18.84 7.12 -30.43
CA CYS A 261 17.65 7.05 -31.29
C CYS A 261 17.90 7.28 -32.79
N LYS A 262 19.05 7.83 -33.17
CA LYS A 262 19.36 8.05 -34.58
C LYS A 262 19.63 6.76 -35.39
N HIS A 263 19.88 5.66 -34.70
CA HIS A 263 20.18 4.34 -35.32
C HIS A 263 19.08 3.29 -35.14
N LEU A 264 17.99 3.58 -34.40
CA LEU A 264 16.87 2.67 -34.22
C LEU A 264 15.82 2.86 -35.34
N SER A 265 16.22 2.58 -36.59
CA SER A 265 15.30 2.58 -37.75
C SER A 265 14.71 1.20 -38.05
N GLU A 266 14.91 0.21 -37.18
CA GLU A 266 14.38 -1.14 -37.34
C GLU A 266 12.98 -1.27 -36.67
N ALA A 267 12.16 -2.17 -37.21
CA ALA A 267 10.74 -2.31 -36.87
C ALA A 267 10.52 -2.44 -35.33
N PRO A 268 9.57 -1.67 -34.76
CA PRO A 268 9.25 -1.75 -33.33
C PRO A 268 8.81 -3.17 -32.96
N GLY A 269 9.29 -3.68 -31.81
CA GLY A 269 8.91 -4.99 -31.27
C GLY A 269 9.80 -6.17 -31.68
N THR A 270 10.87 -5.97 -32.47
CA THR A 270 11.84 -7.05 -32.72
C THR A 270 12.94 -7.09 -31.66
N ARG A 271 13.46 -8.29 -31.31
CA ARG A 271 14.60 -8.46 -30.37
C ARG A 271 15.79 -7.55 -30.67
N ALA A 272 16.04 -7.23 -31.93
CA ALA A 272 17.10 -6.32 -32.35
C ALA A 272 16.83 -4.85 -31.94
N GLY A 273 15.57 -4.40 -31.98
CA GLY A 273 15.17 -3.05 -31.56
C GLY A 273 15.21 -2.84 -30.05
N ILE A 274 15.00 -3.89 -29.24
CA ILE A 274 14.95 -3.82 -27.77
C ILE A 274 16.37 -3.70 -27.17
N ARG A 275 17.41 -4.29 -27.78
CA ARG A 275 18.82 -4.24 -27.29
C ARG A 275 19.39 -2.83 -27.12
N GLY A 276 18.77 -1.84 -27.72
CA GLY A 276 19.19 -0.42 -27.58
C GLY A 276 18.46 0.37 -26.49
N ILE A 277 17.43 -0.19 -25.87
CA ILE A 277 16.62 0.54 -24.89
C ILE A 277 17.38 0.64 -23.55
N PRO A 278 17.50 1.85 -22.95
CA PRO A 278 18.17 2.02 -21.68
C PRO A 278 17.54 1.17 -20.56
N GLY A 279 18.37 0.43 -19.84
CA GLY A 279 17.94 -0.47 -18.77
C GLY A 279 17.79 -1.93 -19.17
N CYS A 280 17.77 -2.24 -20.47
CA CYS A 280 17.92 -3.62 -20.93
C CYS A 280 19.34 -4.14 -20.72
N ASP A 281 19.44 -5.46 -20.53
CA ASP A 281 20.72 -6.16 -20.53
C ASP A 281 21.28 -6.36 -21.95
N ASP A 282 22.42 -7.03 -22.06
CA ASP A 282 23.10 -7.26 -23.34
C ASP A 282 22.36 -8.24 -24.26
N ASP A 283 21.44 -9.04 -23.70
CA ASP A 283 20.57 -9.96 -24.43
C ASP A 283 19.24 -9.30 -24.86
N GLY A 284 19.02 -8.03 -24.46
CA GLY A 284 17.82 -7.26 -24.76
C GLY A 284 16.64 -7.55 -23.84
N GLN A 285 16.90 -8.10 -22.64
CA GLN A 285 15.86 -8.33 -21.65
C GLN A 285 15.78 -7.14 -20.68
N TYR A 286 14.56 -6.73 -20.33
CA TYR A 286 14.30 -5.72 -19.30
C TYR A 286 13.87 -6.43 -18.02
N GLN A 287 14.73 -6.39 -17.02
CA GLN A 287 14.53 -7.11 -15.77
C GLN A 287 14.32 -6.15 -14.59
N SER A 288 13.75 -6.64 -13.49
CA SER A 288 13.71 -5.91 -12.21
C SER A 288 15.11 -5.95 -11.55
N SER A 289 16.08 -5.25 -12.15
CA SER A 289 17.51 -5.25 -11.81
C SER A 289 18.01 -3.86 -11.44
N TYR A 290 19.19 -3.79 -10.81
CA TYR A 290 19.82 -2.52 -10.52
C TYR A 290 20.16 -1.73 -11.79
N ARG A 291 20.57 -2.40 -12.88
CA ARG A 291 20.77 -1.75 -14.19
C ARG A 291 19.51 -1.02 -14.66
N ALA A 292 18.34 -1.63 -14.51
CA ALA A 292 17.07 -0.99 -14.87
C ALA A 292 16.75 0.20 -13.96
N VAL A 293 16.96 0.08 -12.63
CA VAL A 293 16.82 1.20 -11.67
C VAL A 293 17.78 2.34 -12.00
N PHE A 294 19.06 2.05 -12.23
CA PHE A 294 20.07 3.06 -12.54
C PHE A 294 19.74 3.86 -13.81
N ASN A 295 19.07 3.21 -14.78
CA ASN A 295 18.66 3.82 -16.04
C ASN A 295 17.26 4.48 -15.99
N LEU A 296 16.57 4.55 -14.84
CA LEU A 296 15.42 5.44 -14.67
C LEU A 296 15.85 6.90 -14.81
N LEU A 297 14.94 7.77 -15.24
CA LEU A 297 15.28 9.16 -15.54
C LEU A 297 15.35 10.00 -14.24
N PRO A 298 16.49 10.62 -13.94
CA PRO A 298 16.63 11.50 -12.78
C PRO A 298 16.13 12.93 -13.06
N HIS A 299 16.04 13.37 -14.33
CA HIS A 299 15.71 14.74 -14.75
C HIS A 299 16.52 15.81 -13.98
N ALA A 300 17.80 15.56 -13.75
CA ALA A 300 18.66 16.38 -12.88
C ALA A 300 18.66 17.87 -13.27
N GLU A 301 18.61 18.16 -14.57
CA GLU A 301 18.56 19.52 -15.14
C GLU A 301 17.24 20.26 -14.91
N LYS A 302 16.15 19.52 -14.67
CA LYS A 302 14.81 20.09 -14.47
C LYS A 302 14.49 20.41 -13.01
N HIS A 303 15.26 19.85 -12.07
CA HIS A 303 15.11 20.18 -10.66
C HIS A 303 15.65 21.58 -10.35
N SER A 304 15.03 22.28 -9.40
CA SER A 304 15.52 23.57 -8.97
C SER A 304 16.92 23.47 -8.32
N PRO A 305 17.75 24.52 -8.40
CA PRO A 305 19.06 24.52 -7.74
C PRO A 305 18.97 24.26 -6.23
N GLU A 306 17.94 24.79 -5.57
CA GLU A 306 17.71 24.61 -4.13
C GLU A 306 17.41 23.14 -3.82
N HIS A 307 16.55 22.51 -4.61
CA HIS A 307 16.22 21.09 -4.43
C HIS A 307 17.46 20.22 -4.63
N ARG A 308 18.24 20.46 -5.70
CA ARG A 308 19.49 19.72 -5.95
C ARG A 308 20.48 19.89 -4.80
N PHE A 309 20.64 21.12 -4.29
CA PHE A 309 21.51 21.42 -3.15
C PHE A 309 21.09 20.62 -1.90
N LEU A 310 19.79 20.59 -1.56
CA LEU A 310 19.30 19.82 -0.43
C LEU A 310 19.50 18.31 -0.61
N CYS A 311 19.33 17.79 -1.82
CA CYS A 311 19.62 16.38 -2.13
C CYS A 311 21.12 16.07 -1.92
N VAL A 312 22.02 16.92 -2.42
CA VAL A 312 23.48 16.75 -2.21
C VAL A 312 23.81 16.79 -0.73
N LEU A 313 23.29 17.77 0.01
CA LEU A 313 23.53 17.90 1.44
C LEU A 313 23.07 16.66 2.22
N SER A 314 21.88 16.13 1.89
CA SER A 314 21.35 14.92 2.51
C SER A 314 22.23 13.69 2.25
N VAL A 315 22.66 13.51 1.00
CA VAL A 315 23.54 12.38 0.62
C VAL A 315 24.90 12.49 1.30
N VAL A 316 25.51 13.68 1.30
CA VAL A 316 26.80 13.91 1.96
C VAL A 316 26.70 13.66 3.47
N ALA A 317 25.60 14.06 4.11
CA ALA A 317 25.39 13.78 5.54
C ALA A 317 25.37 12.27 5.85
N VAL A 318 24.69 11.47 5.01
CA VAL A 318 24.72 9.99 5.14
C VAL A 318 26.11 9.43 4.94
N CYS A 319 26.81 9.81 3.87
CA CYS A 319 28.14 9.30 3.57
C CYS A 319 29.19 9.68 4.65
N ARG A 320 29.11 10.89 5.20
CA ARG A 320 29.96 11.27 6.33
C ARG A 320 29.71 10.44 7.57
N HIS A 321 28.45 10.20 7.88
CA HIS A 321 28.10 9.35 9.03
C HIS A 321 28.60 7.90 8.82
N LEU A 322 28.50 7.36 7.60
CA LEU A 322 29.08 6.04 7.26
C LEU A 322 30.60 6.03 7.46
N GLN A 323 31.28 7.08 7.07
CA GLN A 323 32.73 7.25 7.23
C GLN A 323 33.13 7.32 8.72
N GLU A 324 32.45 8.17 9.49
CA GLU A 324 32.68 8.33 10.91
C GLU A 324 32.38 7.07 11.73
N ALA A 325 31.41 6.28 11.31
CA ALA A 325 31.04 5.02 11.94
C ALA A 325 31.94 3.83 11.52
N GLY A 326 32.89 4.03 10.61
CA GLY A 326 33.74 2.95 10.09
C GLY A 326 32.99 1.92 9.26
N LEU A 327 31.83 2.28 8.69
CA LEU A 327 30.96 1.39 7.90
C LEU A 327 31.30 1.40 6.40
N GLU A 328 32.43 1.98 6.00
CA GLU A 328 32.89 2.05 4.61
C GLU A 328 33.04 0.64 4.01
N ALA A 329 33.65 -0.28 4.77
CA ALA A 329 33.83 -1.68 4.34
C ALA A 329 32.50 -2.40 4.10
N ALA A 330 31.46 -2.12 4.88
CA ALA A 330 30.12 -2.71 4.72
C ALA A 330 29.44 -2.24 3.43
N VAL A 331 29.79 -1.05 2.93
CA VAL A 331 29.23 -0.50 1.70
C VAL A 331 30.09 -0.88 0.49
N SER A 332 31.41 -1.08 0.66
CA SER A 332 32.34 -1.43 -0.41
C SER A 332 32.49 -2.94 -0.65
N ASN A 333 31.84 -3.81 0.13
CA ASN A 333 31.97 -5.28 0.07
C ASN A 333 33.44 -5.77 0.14
N GLN A 334 34.34 -5.02 0.76
CA GLN A 334 35.67 -5.50 1.01
C GLN A 334 35.64 -6.50 2.15
N GLU A 335 35.92 -7.77 1.85
CA GLU A 335 36.20 -8.78 2.87
C GLU A 335 37.39 -8.25 3.70
N SER A 336 37.16 -8.00 4.97
CA SER A 336 38.21 -7.69 5.91
C SER A 336 39.06 -8.95 6.12
N SER A 337 40.10 -9.11 5.31
CA SER A 337 41.17 -10.06 5.64
C SER A 337 41.82 -9.54 6.91
N GLU A 338 41.76 -10.29 7.99
CA GLU A 338 42.27 -9.98 9.34
C GLU A 338 43.81 -9.81 9.37
N GLU A 339 44.50 -9.81 8.24
CA GLU A 339 45.97 -9.74 8.15
C GLU A 339 46.56 -8.35 7.80
N GLN A 340 45.76 -7.30 7.62
CA GLN A 340 46.29 -5.96 7.30
C GLN A 340 46.13 -4.89 8.38
N SER A 341 46.07 -5.27 9.65
CA SER A 341 46.00 -4.29 10.75
C SER A 341 47.35 -3.76 11.24
N LYS A 342 48.38 -3.76 10.42
CA LYS A 342 49.67 -3.09 10.72
C LYS A 342 50.29 -2.53 9.44
N ALA A 343 49.76 -1.44 8.92
CA ALA A 343 50.56 -0.51 8.14
C ALA A 343 49.76 0.76 7.84
N GLU A 344 50.42 1.88 8.16
CA GLU A 344 50.16 3.21 7.67
C GLU A 344 48.95 3.97 8.19
N THR A 345 49.09 4.59 9.36
CA THR A 345 48.52 5.90 9.65
C THR A 345 48.98 6.89 8.58
N CYS A 346 48.33 6.86 7.42
CA CYS A 346 48.44 7.97 6.48
C CYS A 346 47.58 9.10 7.06
N GLU A 347 48.20 10.17 7.47
CA GLU A 347 47.56 11.44 7.83
C GLU A 347 46.76 11.93 6.63
N THR A 348 45.45 11.59 6.56
CA THR A 348 44.54 12.20 5.62
C THR A 348 44.16 13.58 6.11
N THR A 349 45.02 14.54 5.85
CA THR A 349 44.73 15.98 5.92
C THR A 349 43.91 16.40 4.71
N SER A 350 42.67 15.96 4.63
CA SER A 350 41.62 16.67 3.87
C SER A 350 40.29 16.09 4.24
N GLY A 351 39.35 16.89 4.74
CA GLY A 351 38.01 16.48 5.18
C GLY A 351 37.08 16.03 4.05
N GLY A 352 37.59 15.27 3.06
CA GLY A 352 36.84 14.71 1.94
C GLY A 352 36.33 13.30 2.23
N LEU A 353 35.33 12.84 1.42
CA LEU A 353 34.87 11.46 1.41
C LEU A 353 35.93 10.55 0.73
N SER A 354 36.02 9.28 1.15
CA SER A 354 36.81 8.27 0.45
C SER A 354 36.33 8.07 -0.99
N PRO A 355 37.18 7.59 -1.92
CA PRO A 355 36.77 7.37 -3.33
C PRO A 355 35.59 6.44 -3.46
N GLU A 356 35.49 5.42 -2.62
CA GLU A 356 34.37 4.47 -2.57
C GLU A 356 33.07 5.18 -2.16
N LEU A 357 33.14 6.00 -1.09
CA LEU A 357 31.98 6.78 -0.64
C LEU A 357 31.60 7.90 -1.62
N GLN A 358 32.54 8.42 -2.40
CA GLN A 358 32.20 9.34 -3.50
C GLN A 358 31.39 8.66 -4.58
N THR A 359 31.73 7.43 -4.96
CA THR A 359 30.99 6.61 -5.92
C THR A 359 29.58 6.28 -5.39
N VAL A 360 29.49 5.90 -4.12
CA VAL A 360 28.20 5.67 -3.43
C VAL A 360 27.35 6.95 -3.38
N ALA A 361 27.96 8.09 -3.05
CA ALA A 361 27.25 9.38 -3.00
C ALA A 361 26.70 9.79 -4.37
N GLU A 362 27.45 9.56 -5.45
CA GLU A 362 26.99 9.84 -6.81
C GLU A 362 25.78 8.98 -7.20
N ALA A 363 25.84 7.67 -6.91
CA ALA A 363 24.72 6.76 -7.14
C ALA A 363 23.51 7.14 -6.29
N MET A 364 23.70 7.42 -4.99
CA MET A 364 22.62 7.85 -4.10
C MET A 364 21.97 9.15 -4.58
N LEU A 365 22.76 10.15 -4.99
CA LEU A 365 22.22 11.41 -5.51
C LEU A 365 21.35 11.18 -6.76
N ARG A 366 21.83 10.32 -7.68
CA ARG A 366 21.04 9.91 -8.84
C ARG A 366 19.73 9.30 -8.41
N HIS A 367 19.72 8.38 -7.44
CA HIS A 367 18.51 7.70 -6.98
C HIS A 367 17.56 8.65 -6.26
N VAL A 368 18.04 9.57 -5.43
CA VAL A 368 17.18 10.59 -4.79
C VAL A 368 16.43 11.42 -5.83
N LEU A 369 17.14 11.85 -6.91
CA LEU A 369 16.51 12.60 -8.00
C LEU A 369 15.53 11.75 -8.82
N GLN A 370 15.87 10.47 -9.08
CA GLN A 370 14.96 9.53 -9.76
C GLN A 370 13.65 9.32 -9.02
N LEU A 371 13.67 9.29 -7.69
CA LEU A 371 12.50 9.02 -6.85
C LEU A 371 11.40 10.06 -7.01
N GLN A 372 11.72 11.29 -7.39
CA GLN A 372 10.71 12.31 -7.68
C GLN A 372 9.71 11.86 -8.76
N CYS A 373 10.17 11.13 -9.77
CA CYS A 373 9.34 10.72 -10.91
C CYS A 373 9.02 9.22 -10.93
N ASN A 374 9.84 8.39 -10.26
CA ASN A 374 9.75 6.94 -10.38
C ASN A 374 9.42 6.23 -9.07
N ALA A 375 9.24 6.98 -7.96
CA ALA A 375 8.82 6.37 -6.71
C ALA A 375 7.39 5.88 -6.80
N GLN A 376 7.18 4.60 -6.50
CA GLN A 376 5.86 4.01 -6.34
C GLN A 376 5.46 3.99 -4.86
N ALA A 377 4.22 4.38 -4.59
CA ALA A 377 3.63 4.26 -3.27
C ALA A 377 2.97 2.88 -3.13
N ILE A 378 3.53 2.01 -2.32
CA ILE A 378 2.83 0.79 -1.92
C ILE A 378 1.71 1.20 -0.97
N THR A 379 0.47 0.87 -1.32
CA THR A 379 -0.72 1.18 -0.54
C THR A 379 -1.36 -0.08 0.03
N VAL A 380 -1.93 0.03 1.22
CA VAL A 380 -2.74 -1.01 1.83
C VAL A 380 -4.09 -0.45 2.21
N MET A 381 -5.12 -1.29 2.18
CA MET A 381 -6.43 -0.94 2.70
C MET A 381 -6.40 -1.06 4.22
N GLN A 382 -6.41 0.06 4.93
CA GLN A 382 -6.40 0.10 6.38
C GLN A 382 -7.79 0.37 6.92
N GLU A 383 -8.16 -0.35 7.98
CA GLU A 383 -9.42 -0.18 8.66
C GLU A 383 -9.40 1.11 9.48
N SER A 384 -10.34 2.01 9.22
CA SER A 384 -10.56 3.20 10.02
C SER A 384 -11.89 3.07 10.76
N GLY A 385 -11.84 2.95 12.07
CA GLY A 385 -13.03 2.88 12.95
C GLY A 385 -12.72 2.21 14.28
N SER A 386 -13.45 2.55 15.33
CA SER A 386 -13.40 1.86 16.62
C SER A 386 -13.99 0.45 16.46
N GLY A 387 -13.27 -0.57 16.88
CA GLY A 387 -13.49 -1.99 16.62
C GLY A 387 -14.82 -2.67 17.05
N ASP A 388 -15.88 -1.91 17.31
CA ASP A 388 -17.22 -2.44 17.61
C ASP A 388 -18.24 -2.17 16.49
N GLY A 389 -17.81 -1.66 15.33
CA GLY A 389 -18.71 -1.36 14.20
C GLY A 389 -18.86 -2.56 13.26
N ALA A 390 -20.10 -2.96 12.99
CA ALA A 390 -20.44 -4.05 12.08
C ALA A 390 -20.09 -3.76 10.60
N VAL A 391 -19.65 -2.56 10.28
CA VAL A 391 -19.18 -2.14 8.95
C VAL A 391 -17.85 -1.43 9.09
N VAL A 392 -16.83 -2.00 8.48
CA VAL A 392 -15.46 -1.49 8.56
C VAL A 392 -15.19 -0.61 7.35
N LYS A 393 -14.91 0.68 7.59
CA LYS A 393 -14.46 1.58 6.53
C LYS A 393 -12.98 1.28 6.25
N LYS A 394 -12.68 0.80 5.05
CA LYS A 394 -11.30 0.59 4.57
C LYS A 394 -10.85 1.80 3.74
N GLN A 395 -9.71 2.36 4.08
CA GLN A 395 -9.12 3.49 3.32
C GLN A 395 -7.75 3.08 2.80
N PRO A 396 -7.40 3.46 1.54
CA PRO A 396 -6.06 3.24 1.04
C PRO A 396 -5.08 4.17 1.76
N VAL A 397 -4.09 3.59 2.42
CA VAL A 397 -3.03 4.31 3.12
C VAL A 397 -1.69 3.99 2.47
N ARG A 398 -0.85 5.02 2.28
CA ARG A 398 0.52 4.82 1.83
C ARG A 398 1.33 4.12 2.91
N LEU A 399 1.81 2.93 2.60
CA LEU A 399 2.58 2.10 3.53
C LEU A 399 4.09 2.25 3.33
N ALA A 400 4.53 2.22 2.07
CA ALA A 400 5.95 2.25 1.74
C ALA A 400 6.21 3.03 0.44
N THR A 401 7.47 3.41 0.26
CA THR A 401 8.01 3.95 -0.99
C THR A 401 8.93 2.90 -1.59
N ALA A 402 8.82 2.67 -2.91
CA ALA A 402 9.52 1.59 -3.58
C ALA A 402 9.98 1.98 -5.00
N PHE A 403 11.01 1.28 -5.50
CA PHE A 403 11.29 1.18 -6.93
C PHE A 403 10.76 -0.13 -7.50
N PHE A 404 9.99 0.00 -8.58
CA PHE A 404 9.53 -1.09 -9.44
C PHE A 404 9.97 -0.77 -10.87
N PRO A 405 11.13 -1.26 -11.32
CA PRO A 405 11.68 -0.88 -12.63
C PRO A 405 10.76 -1.19 -13.80
N VAL A 406 10.07 -2.34 -13.80
CA VAL A 406 9.17 -2.74 -14.89
C VAL A 406 7.85 -1.96 -14.82
N LEU A 407 7.27 -1.79 -13.62
CA LEU A 407 6.08 -0.97 -13.41
C LEU A 407 6.33 0.49 -13.83
N SER A 408 7.57 0.99 -13.69
CA SER A 408 7.97 2.33 -14.10
C SER A 408 7.98 2.54 -15.64
N LEU A 409 7.79 1.47 -16.43
CA LEU A 409 7.59 1.57 -17.88
C LEU A 409 6.17 1.99 -18.27
N LEU A 410 5.23 2.01 -17.33
CA LEU A 410 3.85 2.41 -17.57
C LEU A 410 3.70 3.93 -17.51
N ASN A 411 3.41 4.55 -18.63
CA ASN A 411 3.17 5.98 -18.72
C ASN A 411 1.84 6.39 -18.07
N HIS A 412 1.72 7.69 -17.82
CA HIS A 412 0.54 8.27 -17.20
C HIS A 412 -0.59 8.51 -18.21
N SER A 413 -1.81 8.18 -17.81
CA SER A 413 -3.05 8.75 -18.35
C SER A 413 -3.97 9.19 -17.19
N CYS A 414 -4.67 10.33 -17.37
CA CYS A 414 -5.73 10.74 -16.44
C CYS A 414 -6.97 9.83 -16.48
N CYS A 415 -7.03 8.92 -17.46
CA CYS A 415 -8.01 7.85 -17.58
C CYS A 415 -7.24 6.55 -17.88
N PRO A 416 -6.70 5.88 -16.85
CA PRO A 416 -5.90 4.67 -17.00
C PRO A 416 -6.74 3.51 -17.53
N ASN A 417 -6.08 2.55 -18.19
CA ASN A 417 -6.72 1.31 -18.66
C ASN A 417 -6.35 0.09 -17.80
N ILE A 418 -5.63 0.33 -16.70
CA ILE A 418 -5.22 -0.72 -15.76
C ILE A 418 -5.50 -0.33 -14.31
N SER A 419 -5.50 -1.34 -13.44
CA SER A 419 -5.47 -1.21 -11.98
C SER A 419 -4.19 -1.83 -11.44
N VAL A 420 -3.60 -1.21 -10.40
CA VAL A 420 -2.44 -1.73 -9.68
C VAL A 420 -2.86 -2.08 -8.27
N SER A 421 -2.54 -3.29 -7.84
CA SER A 421 -2.75 -3.77 -6.46
C SER A 421 -1.44 -4.25 -5.86
N PHE A 422 -1.30 -4.14 -4.52
CA PHE A 422 -0.10 -4.53 -3.81
C PHE A 422 -0.40 -5.63 -2.78
N SER A 423 0.52 -6.57 -2.66
CA SER A 423 0.52 -7.60 -1.61
C SER A 423 1.92 -7.68 -1.00
N GLY A 424 2.10 -7.09 0.19
CA GLY A 424 3.44 -6.87 0.74
C GLY A 424 4.28 -6.01 -0.18
N THR A 425 5.41 -6.54 -0.67
CA THR A 425 6.36 -5.89 -1.59
C THR A 425 6.08 -6.17 -3.07
N ALA A 426 5.07 -7.00 -3.38
CA ALA A 426 4.72 -7.36 -4.75
C ALA A 426 3.62 -6.44 -5.32
N ALA A 427 3.82 -5.95 -6.54
CA ALA A 427 2.82 -5.27 -7.34
C ALA A 427 2.19 -6.22 -8.36
N THR A 428 0.88 -6.13 -8.55
CA THR A 428 0.16 -6.82 -9.63
C THR A 428 -0.63 -5.80 -10.44
N VAL A 429 -0.43 -5.82 -11.75
CA VAL A 429 -1.13 -4.95 -12.71
C VAL A 429 -2.18 -5.78 -13.45
N ARG A 430 -3.42 -5.28 -13.53
CA ARG A 430 -4.53 -5.90 -14.28
C ARG A 430 -5.18 -4.90 -15.21
N ALA A 431 -5.63 -5.38 -16.36
CA ALA A 431 -6.48 -4.58 -17.25
C ALA A 431 -7.80 -4.27 -16.53
N SER A 432 -8.19 -3.00 -16.48
CA SER A 432 -9.45 -2.56 -15.90
C SER A 432 -10.56 -2.39 -16.94
N GLN A 433 -10.19 -2.37 -18.24
CA GLN A 433 -11.08 -2.25 -19.38
C GLN A 433 -10.46 -2.99 -20.57
N PRO A 434 -11.21 -3.24 -21.66
CA PRO A 434 -10.65 -3.83 -22.88
C PRO A 434 -9.53 -2.97 -23.43
N ILE A 435 -8.39 -3.58 -23.80
CA ILE A 435 -7.25 -2.89 -24.39
C ILE A 435 -6.95 -3.56 -25.75
N PRO A 436 -7.25 -2.89 -26.86
CA PRO A 436 -6.95 -3.41 -28.21
C PRO A 436 -5.46 -3.57 -28.45
N SER A 437 -5.10 -4.50 -29.33
CA SER A 437 -3.73 -4.65 -29.85
C SER A 437 -3.21 -3.32 -30.39
N GLY A 438 -1.96 -3.00 -30.07
CA GLY A 438 -1.30 -1.73 -30.44
C GLY A 438 -1.57 -0.56 -29.50
N GLN A 439 -2.49 -0.69 -28.55
CA GLN A 439 -2.76 0.37 -27.55
C GLN A 439 -1.72 0.36 -26.45
N GLU A 440 -1.30 1.55 -26.01
CA GLU A 440 -0.40 1.74 -24.86
C GLU A 440 -1.11 1.40 -23.54
N ILE A 441 -0.34 0.82 -22.63
CA ILE A 441 -0.79 0.49 -21.27
C ILE A 441 -0.53 1.70 -20.38
N PHE A 442 -1.60 2.26 -19.79
CA PHE A 442 -1.54 3.49 -19.01
C PHE A 442 -1.86 3.30 -17.56
N HIS A 443 -0.99 3.84 -16.71
CA HIS A 443 -1.19 3.99 -15.27
C HIS A 443 -1.63 5.41 -14.90
N CYS A 444 -2.18 5.61 -13.71
CA CYS A 444 -2.50 6.94 -13.15
C CYS A 444 -1.51 7.30 -12.03
N TYR A 445 -0.74 8.37 -12.22
CA TYR A 445 0.22 8.87 -11.23
C TYR A 445 -0.43 9.68 -10.08
N GLY A 446 -1.77 9.59 -9.95
CA GLY A 446 -2.57 10.25 -8.92
C GLY A 446 -3.68 11.13 -9.50
N PRO A 447 -3.38 12.13 -10.35
CA PRO A 447 -4.39 13.01 -10.94
C PRO A 447 -5.32 12.25 -11.90
N HIS A 448 -6.61 12.09 -11.51
CA HIS A 448 -7.60 11.32 -12.26
C HIS A 448 -8.74 12.21 -12.78
N ARG A 449 -9.21 11.95 -14.02
CA ARG A 449 -10.26 12.77 -14.68
C ARG A 449 -11.58 12.85 -13.90
N CYS A 450 -11.92 11.79 -13.16
CA CYS A 450 -13.18 11.75 -12.39
C CYS A 450 -13.11 12.57 -11.09
N ARG A 451 -11.91 12.93 -10.63
CA ARG A 451 -11.69 13.60 -9.34
C ARG A 451 -11.25 15.04 -9.46
N MET A 452 -10.59 15.40 -10.57
CA MET A 452 -9.91 16.71 -10.73
C MET A 452 -10.16 17.30 -12.11
N ARG A 453 -10.23 18.64 -12.19
CA ARG A 453 -10.27 19.38 -13.44
C ARG A 453 -8.93 19.32 -14.16
N VAL A 454 -8.92 19.53 -15.46
CA VAL A 454 -7.69 19.48 -16.28
C VAL A 454 -6.59 20.40 -15.75
N ALA A 455 -6.91 21.64 -15.34
CA ALA A 455 -5.92 22.58 -14.82
C ALA A 455 -5.26 22.09 -13.51
N GLU A 456 -6.03 21.50 -12.61
CA GLU A 456 -5.54 20.91 -11.36
C GLU A 456 -4.66 19.69 -11.65
N ARG A 457 -5.09 18.82 -12.58
CA ARG A 457 -4.31 17.65 -12.99
C ARG A 457 -2.96 18.07 -13.60
N GLN A 458 -2.96 19.03 -14.50
CA GLN A 458 -1.72 19.55 -15.11
C GLN A 458 -0.79 20.17 -14.06
N GLN A 459 -1.34 20.91 -13.09
CA GLN A 459 -0.53 21.49 -12.02
C GLN A 459 0.18 20.40 -11.18
N LEU A 460 -0.54 19.35 -10.80
CA LEU A 460 0.04 18.22 -10.05
C LEU A 460 1.04 17.41 -10.87
N LEU A 461 0.82 17.28 -12.18
CA LEU A 461 1.71 16.54 -13.06
C LEU A 461 3.02 17.28 -13.38
N ARG A 462 3.11 18.58 -13.15
CA ARG A 462 4.36 19.36 -13.32
C ARG A 462 5.54 18.79 -12.51
N GLN A 463 5.26 18.17 -11.36
CA GLN A 463 6.30 17.53 -10.55
C GLN A 463 7.00 16.36 -11.25
N TYR A 464 6.38 15.79 -12.28
CA TYR A 464 6.94 14.72 -13.14
C TYR A 464 7.61 15.26 -14.40
N PHE A 465 7.71 16.59 -14.55
CA PHE A 465 8.37 17.31 -15.66
C PHE A 465 7.77 17.07 -17.04
N PHE A 466 6.49 16.75 -17.13
CA PHE A 466 5.77 16.63 -18.40
C PHE A 466 4.38 17.28 -18.34
N GLU A 467 3.82 17.57 -19.50
CA GLU A 467 2.44 17.98 -19.71
C GLU A 467 1.63 16.84 -20.26
N CYS A 468 0.54 16.47 -19.56
CA CYS A 468 -0.29 15.35 -19.99
C CYS A 468 -1.15 15.71 -21.20
N ARG A 469 -1.01 14.92 -22.27
CA ARG A 469 -1.81 15.03 -23.52
C ARG A 469 -2.69 13.80 -23.74
N CYS A 470 -3.09 13.10 -22.68
CA CYS A 470 -4.03 12.00 -22.80
C CYS A 470 -5.37 12.50 -23.38
N GLN A 471 -6.13 11.57 -23.95
CA GLN A 471 -7.41 11.90 -24.60
C GLN A 471 -8.35 12.71 -23.70
N ALA A 472 -8.43 12.37 -22.41
CA ALA A 472 -9.24 13.09 -21.44
C ALA A 472 -8.82 14.56 -21.26
N CYS A 473 -7.51 14.85 -21.32
CA CYS A 473 -7.00 16.21 -21.24
C CYS A 473 -7.27 16.99 -22.52
N LEU A 474 -7.12 16.35 -23.69
CA LEU A 474 -7.38 16.98 -24.99
C LEU A 474 -8.87 17.30 -25.17
N GLU A 475 -9.75 16.36 -24.83
CA GLU A 475 -11.21 16.54 -24.90
C GLU A 475 -11.68 17.72 -24.02
N GLU A 476 -11.20 17.79 -22.76
CA GLU A 476 -11.58 18.85 -21.84
C GLU A 476 -10.98 20.23 -22.22
N SER A 477 -9.81 20.26 -22.88
CA SER A 477 -9.18 21.50 -23.33
C SER A 477 -9.82 22.05 -24.60
N GLN A 478 -10.41 21.22 -25.43
CA GLN A 478 -11.05 21.61 -26.69
C GLN A 478 -12.54 21.95 -26.53
N SER A 479 -13.17 21.50 -25.45
CA SER A 479 -14.57 21.78 -25.24
C SER A 479 -14.74 23.08 -24.43
N ASP A 480 -15.43 24.06 -25.02
CA ASP A 480 -16.03 25.19 -24.29
C ASP A 480 -17.08 24.71 -23.26
N SER A 481 -17.41 23.42 -23.27
CA SER A 481 -18.30 22.78 -22.33
C SER A 481 -17.62 22.66 -20.97
N LYS A 482 -18.28 23.16 -19.95
CA LYS A 482 -17.88 23.03 -18.54
C LYS A 482 -17.54 21.58 -18.25
N SER A 483 -16.34 21.32 -17.71
CA SER A 483 -15.90 19.99 -17.27
C SER A 483 -17.03 19.27 -16.53
N VAL A 484 -17.29 18.00 -16.87
CA VAL A 484 -18.34 17.18 -16.23
C VAL A 484 -18.16 17.17 -14.70
N VAL A 485 -16.92 17.13 -14.22
CA VAL A 485 -16.58 17.24 -12.79
C VAL A 485 -16.99 18.60 -12.21
N ALA A 486 -16.84 19.69 -12.97
CA ALA A 486 -17.25 21.03 -12.52
C ALA A 486 -18.77 21.15 -12.42
N VAL A 487 -19.52 20.51 -13.31
CA VAL A 487 -20.99 20.52 -13.27
C VAL A 487 -21.52 19.68 -12.11
N ARG A 488 -20.96 18.49 -11.88
CA ARG A 488 -21.38 17.58 -10.80
C ARG A 488 -21.04 18.13 -9.41
N ASN A 489 -19.88 18.76 -9.26
CA ASN A 489 -19.47 19.41 -8.01
C ASN A 489 -19.86 20.92 -7.98
N SER A 490 -20.98 21.28 -8.60
CA SER A 490 -21.45 22.66 -8.66
C SER A 490 -22.29 23.06 -7.45
N PHE A 491 -22.37 24.37 -7.25
CA PHE A 491 -23.30 24.96 -6.31
C PHE A 491 -24.69 25.13 -6.95
N CYS A 492 -25.72 25.03 -6.13
CA CYS A 492 -27.09 25.34 -6.49
C CYS A 492 -27.52 26.67 -5.87
N CYS A 493 -28.42 27.38 -6.57
CA CYS A 493 -29.00 28.60 -6.09
C CYS A 493 -29.76 28.36 -4.78
N PRO A 494 -29.47 29.13 -3.72
CA PRO A 494 -30.16 28.99 -2.44
C PRO A 494 -31.66 29.30 -2.52
N SER A 495 -32.08 30.07 -3.52
CA SER A 495 -33.48 30.52 -3.68
C SER A 495 -34.32 29.53 -4.52
N CYS A 496 -33.83 29.07 -5.68
CA CYS A 496 -34.61 28.27 -6.61
C CYS A 496 -33.99 26.90 -6.96
N ARG A 497 -32.82 26.56 -6.42
CA ARG A 497 -32.11 25.31 -6.61
C ARG A 497 -31.55 25.07 -8.02
N ALA A 498 -31.72 26.02 -8.94
CA ALA A 498 -31.09 25.94 -10.26
C ALA A 498 -29.55 25.98 -10.14
N PRO A 499 -28.79 25.41 -11.09
CA PRO A 499 -27.34 25.47 -11.08
C PRO A 499 -26.84 26.92 -11.07
N MET A 500 -25.72 27.18 -10.37
CA MET A 500 -25.08 28.48 -10.36
C MET A 500 -23.88 28.49 -11.31
N GLN A 501 -23.65 29.62 -11.99
CA GLN A 501 -22.61 29.78 -13.02
C GLN A 501 -21.86 31.11 -12.81
N GLY A 502 -20.57 31.13 -13.14
CA GLY A 502 -19.69 32.27 -13.03
C GLY A 502 -18.33 31.88 -12.41
N GLU A 503 -17.43 32.85 -12.32
CA GLU A 503 -16.11 32.64 -11.73
C GLU A 503 -16.10 33.14 -10.27
N ASP A 504 -15.95 34.40 -10.00
CA ASP A 504 -15.92 34.99 -8.66
C ASP A 504 -17.32 35.21 -8.09
N MET A 505 -18.24 35.71 -8.93
CA MET A 505 -19.65 35.84 -8.64
C MET A 505 -20.44 34.76 -9.38
N LEU A 506 -21.11 33.91 -8.61
CA LEU A 506 -21.98 32.88 -9.14
C LEU A 506 -23.41 33.43 -9.29
N CYS A 507 -23.91 33.43 -10.52
CA CYS A 507 -25.28 33.82 -10.85
C CYS A 507 -26.14 32.61 -11.08
N CYS A 508 -27.41 32.67 -10.69
CA CYS A 508 -28.38 31.65 -10.97
C CYS A 508 -28.60 31.45 -12.47
N SER A 509 -28.64 30.21 -12.96
CA SER A 509 -28.89 29.92 -14.38
C SER A 509 -30.36 30.06 -14.78
N SER A 510 -31.28 30.24 -13.83
CA SER A 510 -32.70 30.47 -14.09
C SER A 510 -32.98 31.94 -14.39
N GLU A 511 -33.54 32.22 -15.55
CA GLU A 511 -33.91 33.60 -15.98
C GLU A 511 -34.90 34.26 -15.02
N ALA A 512 -35.73 33.45 -14.32
CA ALA A 512 -36.70 33.95 -13.35
C ALA A 512 -36.08 34.27 -11.96
N CYS A 513 -34.76 34.08 -11.78
CA CYS A 513 -34.11 34.21 -10.49
C CYS A 513 -32.84 35.07 -10.59
N ALA A 514 -32.87 36.24 -10.02
CA ALA A 514 -31.76 37.18 -10.04
C ALA A 514 -30.73 36.99 -8.91
N THR A 515 -30.69 35.79 -8.29
CA THR A 515 -29.79 35.53 -7.17
C THR A 515 -28.35 35.41 -7.66
N ALA A 516 -27.46 36.19 -7.05
CA ALA A 516 -26.01 36.13 -7.23
C ALA A 516 -25.35 36.00 -5.86
N VAL A 517 -24.34 35.10 -5.77
CA VAL A 517 -23.60 34.83 -4.52
C VAL A 517 -22.12 34.73 -4.86
N SER A 518 -21.25 35.25 -4.00
CA SER A 518 -19.80 35.12 -4.23
C SER A 518 -19.38 33.65 -4.04
N ARG A 519 -18.51 33.17 -4.93
CA ARG A 519 -17.90 31.84 -4.83
C ARG A 519 -17.19 31.63 -3.49
N GLU A 520 -16.48 32.65 -3.02
CA GLU A 520 -15.80 32.67 -1.73
C GLU A 520 -16.77 32.36 -0.56
N SER A 521 -17.97 32.97 -0.57
CA SER A 521 -18.99 32.75 0.46
C SER A 521 -19.48 31.28 0.47
N LEU A 522 -19.77 30.72 -0.71
CA LEU A 522 -20.20 29.32 -0.81
C LEU A 522 -19.07 28.33 -0.48
N SER A 523 -17.85 28.66 -0.86
CA SER A 523 -16.67 27.85 -0.52
C SER A 523 -16.38 27.88 0.98
N ARG A 524 -16.60 29.00 1.66
CA ARG A 524 -16.49 29.10 3.13
C ARG A 524 -17.56 28.23 3.79
N ARG A 525 -18.80 28.33 3.34
CA ARG A 525 -19.91 27.51 3.85
C ARG A 525 -19.64 26.01 3.64
N LEU A 526 -19.01 25.64 2.53
CA LEU A 526 -18.59 24.25 2.27
C LEU A 526 -17.53 23.78 3.28
N ARG A 527 -16.52 24.60 3.57
CA ARG A 527 -15.51 24.30 4.59
C ARG A 527 -16.11 24.16 5.99
N ASP A 528 -17.03 25.06 6.36
CA ASP A 528 -17.74 25.01 7.65
C ASP A 528 -18.57 23.71 7.75
N LEU A 529 -19.21 23.30 6.66
CA LEU A 529 -19.94 22.04 6.59
C LEU A 529 -19.03 20.81 6.77
N GLN A 530 -17.88 20.79 6.10
CA GLN A 530 -16.89 19.72 6.25
C GLN A 530 -16.40 19.61 7.69
N GLN A 531 -16.10 20.74 8.36
CA GLN A 531 -15.73 20.73 9.78
C GLN A 531 -16.84 20.21 10.71
N GLN A 532 -18.12 20.48 10.38
CA GLN A 532 -19.23 19.92 11.15
C GLN A 532 -19.36 18.40 10.95
N ILE A 533 -19.12 17.92 9.74
CA ILE A 533 -19.08 16.46 9.45
C ILE A 533 -17.96 15.80 10.26
N GLU A 534 -16.76 16.37 10.27
CA GLU A 534 -15.64 15.86 11.07
C GLU A 534 -16.00 15.78 12.57
N LYS A 535 -16.61 16.82 13.13
CA LYS A 535 -17.10 16.80 14.52
C LYS A 535 -18.16 15.72 14.76
N ALA A 536 -19.01 15.43 13.78
CA ALA A 536 -19.99 14.35 13.90
C ALA A 536 -19.29 12.98 13.90
N LEU A 537 -18.21 12.80 13.13
CA LEU A 537 -17.41 11.60 13.14
C LEU A 537 -16.63 11.43 14.46
N ASP A 538 -16.18 12.54 15.09
CA ASP A 538 -15.60 12.50 16.43
C ASP A 538 -16.61 12.02 17.46
N LEU A 539 -17.86 12.50 17.38
CA LEU A 539 -18.94 12.01 18.25
C LEU A 539 -19.21 10.51 18.08
N LEU A 540 -19.08 9.99 16.85
CA LEU A 540 -19.19 8.57 16.59
C LEU A 540 -18.04 7.78 17.24
N ARG A 541 -16.80 8.28 17.14
CA ARG A 541 -15.63 7.72 17.83
C ARG A 541 -15.79 7.71 19.34
N ASP A 542 -16.42 8.75 19.89
CA ASP A 542 -16.78 8.86 21.33
C ASP A 542 -17.99 7.99 21.72
N ARG A 543 -18.49 7.12 20.85
CA ARG A 543 -19.70 6.27 21.09
C ARG A 543 -21.00 7.08 21.32
N LYS A 544 -21.08 8.30 20.79
CA LYS A 544 -22.28 9.18 20.88
C LYS A 544 -23.07 9.17 19.57
N ALA A 545 -23.43 7.97 19.07
CA ALA A 545 -24.01 7.77 17.75
C ALA A 545 -25.31 8.58 17.50
N ASP A 546 -26.19 8.70 18.48
CA ASP A 546 -27.44 9.50 18.36
C ASP A 546 -27.16 11.00 18.14
N GLN A 547 -26.10 11.53 18.75
CA GLN A 547 -25.70 12.91 18.55
C GLN A 547 -25.04 13.09 17.16
N ALA A 548 -24.25 12.13 16.74
CA ALA A 548 -23.64 12.10 15.41
C ALA A 548 -24.73 12.11 14.32
N ILE A 549 -25.78 11.27 14.41
CA ILE A 549 -26.91 11.27 13.46
C ILE A 549 -27.56 12.65 13.39
N LYS A 550 -27.93 13.23 14.54
CA LYS A 550 -28.59 14.55 14.56
C LYS A 550 -27.73 15.61 13.87
N MET A 551 -26.44 15.58 14.08
CA MET A 551 -25.50 16.51 13.46
C MET A 551 -25.37 16.27 11.95
N LEU A 552 -25.21 15.02 11.51
CA LEU A 552 -25.13 14.65 10.09
C LEU A 552 -26.44 14.99 9.32
N LEU A 553 -27.60 14.73 9.90
CA LEU A 553 -28.87 15.09 9.28
C LEU A 553 -29.04 16.62 9.14
N LYS A 554 -28.54 17.39 10.11
CA LYS A 554 -28.48 18.84 10.02
C LYS A 554 -27.53 19.27 8.90
N CYS A 555 -26.32 18.68 8.82
CA CYS A 555 -25.38 18.90 7.74
C CYS A 555 -25.97 18.58 6.37
N GLN A 556 -26.67 17.46 6.24
CA GLN A 556 -27.35 17.06 5.01
C GLN A 556 -28.41 18.08 4.57
N THR A 557 -29.19 18.60 5.52
CA THR A 557 -30.21 19.65 5.24
C THR A 557 -29.54 20.94 4.79
N ASP A 558 -28.45 21.34 5.43
CA ASP A 558 -27.69 22.53 5.03
C ASP A 558 -27.05 22.34 3.65
N ALA A 559 -26.38 21.21 3.41
CA ALA A 559 -25.78 20.86 2.13
C ALA A 559 -26.80 20.91 0.98
N ARG A 560 -27.95 20.33 1.16
CA ARG A 560 -29.05 20.35 0.17
C ARG A 560 -29.48 21.77 -0.20
N SER A 561 -29.24 22.77 0.63
CA SER A 561 -29.64 24.16 0.34
C SER A 561 -28.74 24.86 -0.69
N PHE A 562 -27.50 24.39 -0.92
CA PHE A 562 -26.53 25.07 -1.80
C PHE A 562 -25.65 24.16 -2.64
N LEU A 563 -25.62 22.85 -2.41
CA LEU A 563 -24.87 21.88 -3.22
C LEU A 563 -25.77 21.20 -4.26
N SER A 564 -25.18 20.83 -5.40
CA SER A 564 -25.81 19.94 -6.38
C SER A 564 -26.14 18.59 -5.73
N PRO A 565 -27.27 17.95 -6.09
CA PRO A 565 -27.56 16.59 -5.63
C PRO A 565 -26.46 15.56 -5.99
N GLU A 566 -25.71 15.85 -7.05
CA GLU A 566 -24.61 15.01 -7.53
C GLU A 566 -23.25 15.39 -6.94
N HIS A 567 -23.19 16.35 -6.01
CA HIS A 567 -21.93 16.76 -5.38
C HIS A 567 -21.37 15.61 -4.53
N LEU A 568 -20.05 15.32 -4.66
CA LEU A 568 -19.40 14.19 -3.95
C LEU A 568 -19.67 14.20 -2.45
N LEU A 569 -19.65 15.38 -1.81
CA LEU A 569 -19.92 15.50 -0.38
C LEU A 569 -21.34 15.02 0.00
N MET A 570 -22.29 15.03 -0.93
CA MET A 570 -23.63 14.45 -0.67
C MET A 570 -23.55 12.93 -0.53
N GLY A 571 -22.76 12.26 -1.39
CA GLY A 571 -22.49 10.83 -1.28
C GLY A 571 -21.72 10.49 -0.01
N GLU A 572 -20.69 11.26 0.33
CA GLU A 572 -19.90 11.07 1.56
C GLU A 572 -20.78 11.18 2.82
N MET A 573 -21.69 12.15 2.88
CA MET A 573 -22.63 12.27 4.01
C MET A 573 -23.58 11.08 4.10
N GLU A 574 -24.06 10.57 2.96
CA GLU A 574 -24.91 9.37 2.94
C GLU A 574 -24.12 8.14 3.42
N ASP A 575 -22.82 7.98 3.02
CA ASP A 575 -21.93 6.92 3.53
C ASP A 575 -21.73 7.04 5.06
N HIS A 576 -21.49 8.24 5.58
CA HIS A 576 -21.34 8.46 7.02
C HIS A 576 -22.63 8.15 7.79
N LEU A 577 -23.79 8.54 7.27
CA LEU A 577 -25.07 8.18 7.87
C LEU A 577 -25.27 6.66 7.87
N ALA A 578 -24.94 5.97 6.77
CA ALA A 578 -24.99 4.52 6.70
C ALA A 578 -24.12 3.86 7.79
N GLN A 579 -22.88 4.36 7.96
CA GLN A 579 -21.97 3.88 9.00
C GLN A 579 -22.55 4.04 10.41
N VAL A 580 -23.11 5.21 10.72
CA VAL A 580 -23.68 5.47 12.06
C VAL A 580 -24.91 4.62 12.31
N TYR A 581 -25.80 4.46 11.32
CA TYR A 581 -26.97 3.58 11.45
C TYR A 581 -26.57 2.11 11.61
N ALA A 582 -25.54 1.64 10.89
CA ALA A 582 -25.01 0.29 11.03
C ALA A 582 -24.44 0.05 12.44
N THR A 583 -23.71 1.04 13.01
CA THR A 583 -23.21 0.98 14.39
C THR A 583 -24.33 0.82 15.41
N LEU A 584 -25.53 1.35 15.14
CA LEU A 584 -26.73 1.19 15.97
C LEU A 584 -27.54 -0.08 15.66
N GLY A 585 -27.10 -0.94 14.74
CA GLY A 585 -27.82 -2.12 14.31
C GLY A 585 -29.07 -1.83 13.47
N LYS A 586 -29.21 -0.60 12.97
CA LYS A 586 -30.34 -0.18 12.12
C LYS A 586 -30.00 -0.44 10.63
N TRP A 587 -30.00 -1.72 10.28
CA TRP A 587 -29.47 -2.20 8.99
C TRP A 587 -30.24 -1.68 7.78
N GLN A 588 -31.57 -1.58 7.86
CA GLN A 588 -32.41 -1.09 6.74
C GLN A 588 -32.14 0.39 6.44
N GLU A 589 -32.04 1.24 7.47
CA GLU A 589 -31.69 2.64 7.32
C GLU A 589 -30.27 2.79 6.79
N ALA A 590 -29.34 1.98 7.29
CA ALA A 590 -27.95 1.96 6.81
C ALA A 590 -27.88 1.61 5.32
N ALA A 591 -28.59 0.57 4.88
CA ALA A 591 -28.63 0.16 3.47
C ALA A 591 -29.17 1.28 2.57
N ARG A 592 -30.29 1.90 2.92
CA ARG A 592 -30.89 2.99 2.13
C ARG A 592 -29.97 4.20 1.98
N HIS A 593 -29.21 4.54 3.03
CA HIS A 593 -28.23 5.62 2.96
C HIS A 593 -27.05 5.25 2.07
N LEU A 594 -26.55 4.03 2.17
CA LEU A 594 -25.42 3.58 1.34
C LEU A 594 -25.79 3.42 -0.13
N GLU A 595 -27.01 2.96 -0.45
CA GLU A 595 -27.54 2.94 -1.83
C GLU A 595 -27.52 4.33 -2.48
N ARG A 596 -27.90 5.38 -1.74
CA ARG A 596 -27.82 6.77 -2.22
C ARG A 596 -26.38 7.25 -2.41
N SER A 597 -25.45 6.81 -1.54
CA SER A 597 -24.03 7.07 -1.72
C SER A 597 -23.54 6.42 -3.03
N ILE A 598 -23.89 5.16 -3.26
CA ILE A 598 -23.56 4.40 -4.48
C ILE A 598 -24.05 5.15 -5.73
N GLU A 599 -25.28 5.68 -5.76
CA GLU A 599 -25.81 6.43 -6.89
C GLU A 599 -24.94 7.66 -7.24
N VAL A 600 -24.43 8.37 -6.23
CA VAL A 600 -23.54 9.53 -6.43
C VAL A 600 -22.18 9.05 -6.93
N VAL A 601 -21.58 8.04 -6.31
CA VAL A 601 -20.26 7.50 -6.68
C VAL A 601 -20.32 6.93 -8.11
N GLU A 602 -21.36 6.23 -8.49
CA GLU A 602 -21.54 5.67 -9.85
C GLU A 602 -21.56 6.75 -10.94
N LYS A 603 -22.22 7.88 -10.68
CA LYS A 603 -22.21 9.02 -11.60
C LYS A 603 -20.82 9.64 -11.79
N HIS A 604 -20.00 9.65 -10.74
CA HIS A 604 -18.64 10.23 -10.80
C HIS A 604 -17.61 9.28 -11.41
N HIS A 605 -17.63 8.02 -11.01
CA HIS A 605 -16.58 7.05 -11.32
C HIS A 605 -16.97 6.03 -12.39
N GLY A 606 -18.27 5.89 -12.66
CA GLY A 606 -18.83 4.89 -13.57
C GLY A 606 -19.16 3.58 -12.85
N PRO A 607 -20.04 2.74 -13.48
CA PRO A 607 -20.65 1.57 -12.84
C PRO A 607 -19.69 0.41 -12.58
N SER A 608 -18.53 0.38 -13.27
CA SER A 608 -17.52 -0.69 -13.16
C SER A 608 -16.24 -0.24 -12.49
N SER A 609 -16.27 0.90 -11.79
CA SER A 609 -15.08 1.43 -11.09
C SER A 609 -14.80 0.67 -9.81
N VAL A 610 -13.53 0.69 -9.38
CA VAL A 610 -13.12 0.07 -8.12
C VAL A 610 -13.81 0.74 -6.91
N GLU A 611 -14.09 2.03 -7.01
CA GLU A 611 -14.84 2.78 -6.00
C GLU A 611 -16.23 2.19 -5.78
N ILE A 612 -16.95 1.86 -6.86
CA ILE A 612 -18.25 1.17 -6.78
C ILE A 612 -18.10 -0.22 -6.18
N GLY A 613 -17.04 -0.95 -6.55
CA GLY A 613 -16.74 -2.25 -5.93
C GLY A 613 -16.63 -2.17 -4.41
N HIS A 614 -15.95 -1.14 -3.89
CA HIS A 614 -15.81 -0.92 -2.45
C HIS A 614 -17.11 -0.49 -1.77
N GLU A 615 -17.92 0.34 -2.42
CA GLU A 615 -19.25 0.72 -1.88
C GLU A 615 -20.18 -0.49 -1.81
N LEU A 616 -20.22 -1.30 -2.86
CA LEU A 616 -21.00 -2.54 -2.88
C LEU A 616 -20.51 -3.55 -1.85
N PHE A 617 -19.23 -3.63 -1.58
CA PHE A 617 -18.68 -4.46 -0.51
C PHE A 617 -19.23 -4.03 0.86
N LYS A 618 -19.26 -2.73 1.16
CA LYS A 618 -19.87 -2.20 2.39
C LYS A 618 -21.37 -2.51 2.46
N LEU A 619 -22.08 -2.35 1.33
CA LEU A 619 -23.52 -2.65 1.26
C LEU A 619 -23.79 -4.13 1.50
N ALA A 620 -22.95 -5.02 0.94
CA ALA A 620 -23.04 -6.46 1.19
C ALA A 620 -22.90 -6.80 2.68
N GLN A 621 -21.96 -6.17 3.40
CA GLN A 621 -21.79 -6.33 4.84
C GLN A 621 -23.02 -5.85 5.63
N ILE A 622 -23.61 -4.72 5.27
CA ILE A 622 -24.82 -4.18 5.90
C ILE A 622 -26.02 -5.12 5.69
N LEU A 623 -26.24 -5.55 4.45
CA LEU A 623 -27.34 -6.45 4.10
C LEU A 623 -27.17 -7.84 4.71
N PHE A 624 -25.93 -8.35 4.79
CA PHE A 624 -25.58 -9.60 5.47
C PHE A 624 -25.94 -9.53 6.96
N ASN A 625 -25.50 -8.49 7.66
CA ASN A 625 -25.80 -8.29 9.08
C ASN A 625 -27.29 -8.04 9.33
N GLY A 626 -27.97 -7.42 8.38
CA GLY A 626 -29.43 -7.19 8.41
C GLY A 626 -30.27 -8.40 8.00
N LEU A 627 -29.65 -9.53 7.63
CA LEU A 627 -30.29 -10.76 7.14
C LEU A 627 -31.20 -10.53 5.90
N ALA A 628 -30.91 -9.51 5.11
CA ALA A 628 -31.56 -9.24 3.83
C ALA A 628 -31.00 -10.15 2.72
N VAL A 629 -31.32 -11.46 2.78
CA VAL A 629 -30.61 -12.53 2.06
C VAL A 629 -30.58 -12.31 0.54
N SER A 630 -31.73 -11.99 -0.07
CA SER A 630 -31.84 -11.83 -1.52
C SER A 630 -31.01 -10.65 -2.02
N GLU A 631 -31.15 -9.51 -1.37
CA GLU A 631 -30.45 -8.27 -1.68
C GLU A 631 -28.94 -8.42 -1.40
N ALA A 632 -28.57 -9.11 -0.32
CA ALA A 632 -27.16 -9.39 0.01
C ALA A 632 -26.50 -10.23 -1.08
N LEU A 633 -27.13 -11.34 -1.52
CA LEU A 633 -26.57 -12.22 -2.55
C LEU A 633 -26.40 -11.50 -3.90
N SER A 634 -27.36 -10.69 -4.32
CA SER A 634 -27.25 -9.91 -5.56
C SER A 634 -26.16 -8.84 -5.48
N THR A 635 -26.03 -8.18 -4.31
CA THR A 635 -24.99 -7.17 -4.06
C THR A 635 -23.60 -7.81 -4.01
N ILE A 636 -23.46 -8.96 -3.35
CA ILE A 636 -22.22 -9.76 -3.31
C ILE A 636 -21.78 -10.10 -4.73
N GLN A 637 -22.69 -10.62 -5.57
CA GLN A 637 -22.36 -10.98 -6.94
C GLN A 637 -21.83 -9.77 -7.73
N ARG A 638 -22.51 -8.63 -7.67
CA ARG A 638 -22.07 -7.41 -8.37
C ARG A 638 -20.71 -6.91 -7.84
N ALA A 639 -20.50 -6.98 -6.53
CA ALA A 639 -19.21 -6.63 -5.92
C ALA A 639 -18.08 -7.57 -6.36
N GLU A 640 -18.33 -8.89 -6.40
CA GLU A 640 -17.37 -9.89 -6.90
C GLU A 640 -16.99 -9.63 -8.36
N GLU A 641 -17.94 -9.34 -9.23
CA GLU A 641 -17.70 -9.04 -10.65
C GLU A 641 -16.75 -7.85 -10.83
N ILE A 642 -16.97 -6.77 -10.08
CA ILE A 642 -16.14 -5.56 -10.19
C ILE A 642 -14.79 -5.75 -9.50
N LEU A 643 -14.77 -6.21 -8.25
CA LEU A 643 -13.53 -6.31 -7.47
C LEU A 643 -12.57 -7.39 -8.01
N SER A 644 -13.09 -8.47 -8.64
CA SER A 644 -12.23 -9.47 -9.27
C SER A 644 -11.42 -8.88 -10.45
N VAL A 645 -12.00 -7.94 -11.19
CA VAL A 645 -11.31 -7.23 -12.27
C VAL A 645 -10.16 -6.36 -11.74
N HIS A 646 -10.42 -5.58 -10.68
CA HIS A 646 -9.47 -4.59 -10.17
C HIS A 646 -8.45 -5.16 -9.18
N CYS A 647 -8.91 -6.01 -8.25
CA CYS A 647 -8.09 -6.52 -7.14
C CYS A 647 -7.65 -7.97 -7.35
N GLY A 648 -8.27 -8.68 -8.29
CA GLY A 648 -8.06 -10.08 -8.57
C GLY A 648 -8.96 -11.03 -7.77
N PRO A 649 -9.22 -12.23 -8.32
CA PRO A 649 -10.20 -13.16 -7.75
C PRO A 649 -9.78 -13.77 -6.40
N GLN A 650 -8.52 -13.61 -6.00
CA GLN A 650 -7.99 -14.12 -4.73
C GLN A 650 -7.71 -13.01 -3.70
N SER A 651 -8.23 -11.80 -3.93
CA SER A 651 -8.09 -10.71 -2.96
C SER A 651 -8.86 -11.01 -1.67
N THR A 652 -8.40 -10.47 -0.54
CA THR A 652 -9.07 -10.65 0.76
C THR A 652 -10.53 -10.22 0.73
N GLN A 653 -10.85 -9.18 -0.02
CA GLN A 653 -12.23 -8.71 -0.17
C GLN A 653 -13.11 -9.72 -0.89
N ILE A 654 -12.60 -10.37 -1.94
CA ILE A 654 -13.33 -11.44 -2.64
C ILE A 654 -13.53 -12.64 -1.70
N GLN A 655 -12.52 -13.02 -0.91
CA GLN A 655 -12.64 -14.11 0.07
C GLN A 655 -13.72 -13.79 1.11
N GLU A 656 -13.74 -12.58 1.68
CA GLU A 656 -14.78 -12.13 2.62
C GLU A 656 -16.19 -12.17 1.99
N LEU A 657 -16.34 -11.75 0.72
CA LEU A 657 -17.61 -11.87 0.00
C LEU A 657 -18.06 -13.31 -0.18
N GLN A 658 -17.14 -14.21 -0.52
CA GLN A 658 -17.43 -15.64 -0.68
C GLN A 658 -17.80 -16.31 0.65
N GLU A 659 -17.15 -15.94 1.75
CA GLU A 659 -17.53 -16.38 3.09
C GLU A 659 -18.94 -15.93 3.47
N MET A 660 -19.28 -14.65 3.25
CA MET A 660 -20.65 -14.16 3.46
C MET A 660 -21.68 -14.90 2.61
N LYS A 661 -21.37 -15.14 1.33
CA LYS A 661 -22.22 -15.89 0.40
C LYS A 661 -22.48 -17.32 0.86
N THR A 662 -21.44 -18.01 1.32
CA THR A 662 -21.52 -19.37 1.87
C THR A 662 -22.41 -19.38 3.11
N CYS A 663 -22.14 -18.48 4.08
CA CYS A 663 -22.98 -18.38 5.29
C CYS A 663 -24.45 -18.13 4.98
N LEU A 664 -24.77 -17.27 3.99
CA LEU A 664 -26.17 -17.00 3.60
C LEU A 664 -26.82 -18.21 2.90
N SER A 665 -26.04 -18.96 2.12
CA SER A 665 -26.52 -20.16 1.40
C SER A 665 -26.79 -21.34 2.34
N ASP A 666 -26.07 -21.43 3.45
CA ASP A 666 -26.19 -22.49 4.46
C ASP A 666 -27.30 -22.22 5.50
N LEU A 667 -27.99 -21.07 5.41
CA LEU A 667 -29.08 -20.75 6.33
C LEU A 667 -30.21 -21.78 6.22
N PRO A 668 -30.68 -22.37 7.35
CA PRO A 668 -31.79 -23.33 7.35
C PRO A 668 -33.07 -22.71 6.78
N ARG A 669 -33.83 -23.46 5.97
CA ARG A 669 -35.10 -23.00 5.40
C ARG A 669 -36.09 -22.49 6.45
N SER A 670 -36.02 -22.98 7.68
CA SER A 670 -36.84 -22.53 8.80
C SER A 670 -36.50 -21.10 9.26
N VAL A 671 -35.28 -20.61 9.02
CA VAL A 671 -34.87 -19.23 9.29
C VAL A 671 -35.36 -18.32 8.15
N LEU A 672 -35.20 -18.76 6.90
CA LEU A 672 -35.65 -18.02 5.70
C LEU A 672 -37.18 -17.79 5.63
N GLN A 673 -37.97 -18.61 6.31
CA GLN A 673 -39.43 -18.43 6.40
C GLN A 673 -39.86 -17.45 7.51
N ARG A 674 -38.96 -17.03 8.39
CA ARG A 674 -39.24 -16.10 9.51
C ARG A 674 -38.70 -14.68 9.26
N ILE A 675 -37.90 -14.51 8.23
CA ILE A 675 -37.38 -13.25 7.70
C ILE A 675 -38.27 -12.80 6.54
#